data_6995e0176d2e477b38619168a46fb8f0
#
_entry.id   6995e0176d2e477b38619168a46fb8f0
#
_cell.length_a   1.000
_cell.length_b   1.000
_cell.length_c   1.000
_cell.angle_alpha   90.00
_cell.angle_beta   90.00
_cell.angle_gamma   90.00
#
_symmetry.space_group_name_H-M   'P 1'
#
loop_
_entity.id
_entity.type
_entity.pdbx_description
1 polymer ?
#
loop_
_entity_poly.entity_id
_entity_poly.type
_entity_poly.pdbx_seq_one_letter_code
_entity_poly.pdbx_strand_id
1 'polypeptide(L)'
;MKTLVRFLFVSFFSVLLFSCSESHFLKEEAYRNQVLQDFEQKQKVLPNGELFAVFSDSTLTLSEREALMFLYAYMPIGDITDYHGKYYLANIRLSEQTRHEMPWGKTVPDELFRHFVLPVRVNNENLDESRKVFYEELKERVKGLSMKDAILEVNHWCHEKVVYRPSDARTSSPLASVKTAYGRCGEESTFTVAALRSVGIPARQVYTPRWAHTDDNHAWVEAWADGKWYFLGACEPEPVLNLGWFNAPASRGMLMHTKVFGRYNGPEEIMLETPNYTEINVIDNYAPTAKAVVTVTDTDGRPVSGAKVEFKVYNYAEFYTVATKYADADGRASLTAGRGDMLVWASDKGRFGFSKLSFGKQSELVLALDKKEGDIFEVDIDIVPPVENAILSEVTPEQRAENDRRLAQEDSIRNAYVATFPTMAQIDSVISGLKEKIHPCVKKALCSFIIDSRGNHDVLIRFIREADRQGKLMKAAALLQTLSEKDRRDVNYEVLLDHFLHTKDISKYLYGCTLSDCLNCMDAWLEEVDDILNPRIAMEVLTPYRSFFQSKFTEAQIDSFRSRPQLLIEWVSNNIAIDEENNSQRIPISPEGVWRSRVADSHSRDIFFVALARSMGILAHMRSTDGRVGYVLPPTEDITPAGEFVEADFEKKESVRTPQAYYHLCDGEQAIGYGDDKPRYYSKYTISRIVDGKPELISFDERYPEKGCSGILDTGYYLLVTGTRLASGGVLARVSSFMLSAENAKLIETKVPFHLRESGEKVAVIGNFNSESLFTSVEGIGKDSTPLAKQSLLQSCGRGYFVVGVLAPGQEPTNHALRDIAALKSDLEKWGRKMVLLFPDEVQCKKFSLSEFPELPSTVIYGIDTDGICKQIVENMKLKHQNSLPVFIIADTFNRVVFVSQGYTIGLGEQLMKTVHGL
;
A
#
# COMPACT_ATOMS: atom_id res chain seq x y z
N MET A 1 93.71 -43.95 -10.40
CA MET A 1 93.53 -44.33 -8.99
C MET A 1 92.89 -43.17 -8.22
N LYS A 2 91.77 -43.34 -7.55
CA LYS A 2 90.95 -42.43 -6.76
C LYS A 2 90.15 -41.34 -7.52
N THR A 3 88.99 -41.77 -7.95
CA THR A 3 87.88 -40.94 -8.43
C THR A 3 87.14 -40.34 -7.28
N LEU A 4 87.02 -39.00 -7.31
CA LEU A 4 86.19 -38.26 -6.33
C LEU A 4 84.85 -37.93 -6.99
N VAL A 5 83.75 -38.59 -6.52
CA VAL A 5 82.37 -38.30 -6.90
C VAL A 5 81.84 -37.19 -6.04
N ARG A 6 81.55 -36.01 -6.67
CA ARG A 6 80.78 -34.93 -6.00
C ARG A 6 79.37 -35.15 -6.27
N PHE A 7 78.57 -35.37 -5.16
CA PHE A 7 77.15 -35.30 -5.11
C PHE A 7 76.71 -33.83 -5.07
N LEU A 8 75.96 -33.37 -6.09
CA LEU A 8 75.25 -32.12 -6.06
C LEU A 8 73.81 -32.38 -5.48
N PHE A 9 73.56 -31.88 -4.28
CA PHE A 9 72.18 -31.80 -3.76
C PHE A 9 71.47 -30.59 -4.39
N VAL A 10 70.55 -30.86 -5.32
CA VAL A 10 69.58 -29.86 -5.81
C VAL A 10 68.41 -29.87 -4.85
N SER A 11 68.34 -28.91 -3.94
CA SER A 11 67.13 -28.62 -3.11
C SER A 11 66.05 -28.06 -4.01
N PHE A 12 65.06 -28.86 -4.33
CA PHE A 12 63.82 -28.42 -4.92
C PHE A 12 62.98 -27.74 -3.80
N PHE A 13 63.06 -26.41 -3.71
CA PHE A 13 62.11 -25.61 -2.92
C PHE A 13 60.79 -25.55 -3.70
N SER A 14 59.89 -26.50 -3.45
CA SER A 14 58.50 -26.36 -3.90
C SER A 14 57.84 -25.20 -3.16
N VAL A 15 57.83 -24.05 -3.78
CA VAL A 15 56.95 -22.95 -3.38
C VAL A 15 55.54 -23.37 -3.73
N LEU A 16 54.84 -23.89 -2.74
CA LEU A 16 53.38 -23.99 -2.79
C LEU A 16 52.84 -22.56 -2.82
N LEU A 17 52.64 -22.04 -4.01
CA LEU A 17 51.76 -20.92 -4.25
C LEU A 17 50.34 -21.39 -3.84
N PHE A 18 49.95 -21.15 -2.63
CA PHE A 18 48.54 -21.06 -2.28
C PHE A 18 47.99 -19.89 -3.10
N SER A 19 47.58 -20.17 -4.31
CA SER A 19 46.61 -19.34 -5.01
C SER A 19 45.37 -19.40 -4.17
N CYS A 20 45.18 -18.37 -3.33
CA CYS A 20 43.84 -18.06 -2.79
C CYS A 20 43.04 -17.75 -4.06
N SER A 21 42.37 -18.74 -4.63
CA SER A 21 41.35 -18.47 -5.63
C SER A 21 40.28 -17.70 -4.90
N GLU A 22 40.16 -16.41 -5.18
CA GLU A 22 39.04 -15.60 -4.66
C GLU A 22 37.76 -16.32 -5.00
N SER A 23 36.90 -16.58 -4.01
CA SER A 23 35.66 -17.30 -4.23
C SER A 23 34.64 -16.39 -4.94
N HIS A 24 34.06 -16.92 -6.02
CA HIS A 24 32.96 -16.25 -6.71
C HIS A 24 31.70 -16.19 -5.84
N PHE A 25 31.04 -15.03 -5.79
CA PHE A 25 29.67 -14.89 -5.27
C PHE A 25 28.68 -15.55 -6.23
N LEU A 26 28.84 -15.32 -7.54
CA LEU A 26 28.03 -15.92 -8.59
C LEU A 26 28.76 -17.20 -9.09
N LYS A 27 28.49 -18.36 -8.46
CA LYS A 27 29.22 -19.61 -8.71
C LYS A 27 28.97 -20.19 -10.09
N GLU A 28 27.69 -20.09 -10.58
CA GLU A 28 27.32 -20.60 -11.91
C GLU A 28 27.82 -19.66 -13.01
N GLU A 29 28.71 -20.14 -13.87
CA GLU A 29 29.34 -19.32 -14.91
C GLU A 29 28.32 -18.68 -15.87
N ALA A 30 27.31 -19.43 -16.30
CA ALA A 30 26.29 -18.94 -17.21
C ALA A 30 25.48 -17.77 -16.57
N TYR A 31 25.12 -17.92 -15.31
CA TYR A 31 24.38 -16.85 -14.57
C TYR A 31 25.29 -15.64 -14.32
N ARG A 32 26.56 -15.85 -13.97
CA ARG A 32 27.53 -14.76 -13.80
C ARG A 32 27.70 -13.94 -15.07
N ASN A 33 27.82 -14.63 -16.24
CA ASN A 33 27.90 -13.95 -17.53
C ASN A 33 26.62 -13.15 -17.85
N GLN A 34 25.44 -13.69 -17.50
CA GLN A 34 24.17 -12.96 -17.65
C GLN A 34 24.14 -11.71 -16.78
N VAL A 35 24.51 -11.81 -15.51
CA VAL A 35 24.58 -10.66 -14.59
C VAL A 35 25.55 -9.59 -15.10
N LEU A 36 26.70 -9.99 -15.63
CA LEU A 36 27.65 -9.06 -16.21
C LEU A 36 27.06 -8.30 -17.41
N GLN A 37 26.40 -9.00 -18.32
CA GLN A 37 25.72 -8.38 -19.47
C GLN A 37 24.61 -7.41 -19.03
N ASP A 38 23.77 -7.81 -18.06
CA ASP A 38 22.70 -6.96 -17.53
C ASP A 38 23.28 -5.72 -16.80
N PHE A 39 24.38 -5.87 -16.09
CA PHE A 39 25.09 -4.76 -15.45
C PHE A 39 25.69 -3.79 -16.48
N GLU A 40 26.33 -4.28 -17.53
CA GLU A 40 26.86 -3.45 -18.62
C GLU A 40 25.73 -2.70 -19.35
N GLN A 41 24.58 -3.35 -19.51
CA GLN A 41 23.39 -2.69 -20.07
C GLN A 41 22.88 -1.59 -19.14
N LYS A 42 22.81 -1.82 -17.83
CA LYS A 42 22.44 -0.80 -16.83
C LYS A 42 23.37 0.42 -16.87
N GLN A 43 24.68 0.19 -17.04
CA GLN A 43 25.64 1.29 -17.19
C GLN A 43 25.44 2.11 -18.48
N LYS A 44 24.98 1.48 -19.56
CA LYS A 44 24.64 2.20 -20.81
C LYS A 44 23.36 3.05 -20.64
N VAL A 45 22.38 2.56 -19.91
CA VAL A 45 21.16 3.29 -19.60
C VAL A 45 21.46 4.50 -18.72
N LEU A 46 22.36 4.35 -17.74
CA LEU A 46 22.76 5.39 -16.79
C LEU A 46 24.19 5.88 -17.09
N PRO A 47 24.35 6.85 -18.00
CA PRO A 47 25.67 7.26 -18.49
C PRO A 47 26.49 8.06 -17.47
N ASN A 48 25.90 8.49 -16.34
CA ASN A 48 26.66 9.18 -15.28
C ASN A 48 27.53 8.20 -14.49
N GLY A 49 28.80 8.16 -14.78
CA GLY A 49 29.77 7.26 -14.15
C GLY A 49 29.92 7.44 -12.63
N GLU A 50 29.55 8.60 -12.07
CA GLU A 50 29.59 8.83 -10.61
C GLU A 50 28.62 7.91 -9.85
N LEU A 51 27.52 7.49 -10.48
CA LEU A 51 26.57 6.54 -9.92
C LEU A 51 27.20 5.16 -9.66
N PHE A 52 28.28 4.83 -10.37
CA PHE A 52 29.01 3.57 -10.28
C PHE A 52 30.38 3.72 -9.57
N ALA A 53 30.61 4.84 -8.88
CA ALA A 53 31.92 5.13 -8.29
C ALA A 53 32.39 4.07 -7.26
N VAL A 54 31.46 3.34 -6.61
CA VAL A 54 31.81 2.26 -5.67
C VAL A 54 32.66 1.16 -6.31
N PHE A 55 32.53 0.91 -7.61
CA PHE A 55 33.31 -0.10 -8.34
C PHE A 55 34.79 0.30 -8.54
N SER A 56 35.15 1.56 -8.29
CA SER A 56 36.52 2.03 -8.33
C SER A 56 37.28 1.78 -7.02
N ASP A 57 36.64 1.26 -5.98
CA ASP A 57 37.28 0.89 -4.74
C ASP A 57 38.19 -0.33 -4.95
N SER A 58 39.49 -0.12 -4.79
CA SER A 58 40.51 -1.17 -4.98
C SER A 58 40.54 -2.21 -3.85
N THR A 59 39.78 -1.99 -2.78
CA THR A 59 39.71 -2.93 -1.64
C THR A 59 38.60 -3.97 -1.81
N LEU A 60 37.75 -3.86 -2.84
CA LEU A 60 36.72 -4.83 -3.12
C LEU A 60 37.30 -6.22 -3.43
N THR A 61 36.83 -7.22 -2.70
CA THR A 61 37.04 -8.62 -3.06
C THR A 61 36.27 -8.98 -4.33
N LEU A 62 36.62 -10.10 -4.99
CA LEU A 62 35.87 -10.61 -6.13
C LEU A 62 34.39 -10.86 -5.77
N SER A 63 34.15 -11.48 -4.62
CA SER A 63 32.79 -11.76 -4.12
C SER A 63 31.97 -10.48 -3.91
N GLU A 64 32.54 -9.46 -3.25
CA GLU A 64 31.87 -8.16 -3.05
C GLU A 64 31.58 -7.46 -4.37
N ARG A 65 32.52 -7.50 -5.31
CA ARG A 65 32.34 -6.92 -6.65
C ARG A 65 31.19 -7.59 -7.41
N GLU A 66 31.14 -8.91 -7.41
CA GLU A 66 30.07 -9.67 -8.07
C GLU A 66 28.71 -9.45 -7.38
N ALA A 67 28.66 -9.38 -6.06
CA ALA A 67 27.46 -9.07 -5.31
C ALA A 67 26.95 -7.64 -5.61
N LEU A 68 27.85 -6.65 -5.68
CA LEU A 68 27.51 -5.29 -6.13
C LEU A 68 26.99 -5.30 -7.58
N MET A 69 27.66 -6.02 -8.49
CA MET A 69 27.21 -6.13 -9.89
C MET A 69 25.80 -6.71 -9.97
N PHE A 70 25.51 -7.76 -9.19
CA PHE A 70 24.18 -8.35 -9.12
C PHE A 70 23.13 -7.33 -8.63
N LEU A 71 23.41 -6.59 -7.56
CA LEU A 71 22.50 -5.55 -7.07
C LEU A 71 22.29 -4.46 -8.11
N TYR A 72 23.37 -3.91 -8.67
CA TYR A 72 23.29 -2.81 -9.64
C TYR A 72 22.66 -3.20 -10.98
N ALA A 73 22.82 -4.45 -11.40
CA ALA A 73 22.16 -4.94 -12.61
C ALA A 73 20.64 -4.90 -12.49
N TYR A 74 20.11 -5.20 -11.31
CA TYR A 74 18.67 -5.43 -11.13
C TYR A 74 17.95 -4.41 -10.26
N MET A 75 18.64 -3.56 -9.49
CA MET A 75 17.89 -2.55 -8.73
C MET A 75 17.29 -1.47 -9.65
N PRO A 76 16.13 -0.90 -9.25
CA PRO A 76 15.50 0.18 -9.98
C PRO A 76 16.42 1.43 -10.02
N ILE A 77 16.20 2.31 -10.99
CA ILE A 77 17.01 3.53 -11.18
C ILE A 77 17.06 4.36 -9.89
N GLY A 78 15.93 4.50 -9.19
CA GLY A 78 15.87 5.26 -7.93
C GLY A 78 16.83 4.76 -6.87
N ASP A 79 17.03 3.45 -6.75
CA ASP A 79 17.97 2.88 -5.78
C ASP A 79 19.42 3.23 -6.12
N ILE A 80 19.76 3.32 -7.40
CA ILE A 80 21.11 3.72 -7.84
C ILE A 80 21.35 5.22 -7.64
N THR A 81 20.30 6.03 -7.81
CA THR A 81 20.43 7.50 -7.80
C THR A 81 20.24 8.10 -6.41
N ASP A 82 19.38 7.53 -5.58
CA ASP A 82 18.99 8.12 -4.29
C ASP A 82 19.87 7.64 -3.12
N TYR A 83 20.58 6.50 -3.31
CA TYR A 83 21.44 5.92 -2.29
C TYR A 83 22.89 5.74 -2.80
N HIS A 84 23.86 5.94 -1.92
CA HIS A 84 25.28 5.80 -2.29
C HIS A 84 25.71 4.34 -2.39
N GLY A 85 26.59 4.02 -3.33
CA GLY A 85 27.11 2.65 -3.50
C GLY A 85 27.76 2.07 -2.24
N LYS A 86 28.34 2.88 -1.36
CA LYS A 86 28.88 2.44 -0.06
C LYS A 86 27.80 1.88 0.88
N TYR A 87 26.56 2.34 0.76
CA TYR A 87 25.42 1.80 1.49
C TYR A 87 25.20 0.33 1.10
N TYR A 88 25.19 0.03 -0.18
CA TYR A 88 25.02 -1.34 -0.67
C TYR A 88 26.19 -2.24 -0.30
N LEU A 89 27.43 -1.73 -0.38
CA LEU A 89 28.60 -2.47 0.04
C LEU A 89 28.57 -2.84 1.53
N ALA A 90 28.14 -1.91 2.39
CA ALA A 90 27.96 -2.17 3.82
C ALA A 90 26.89 -3.27 4.06
N ASN A 91 25.77 -3.23 3.33
CA ASN A 91 24.72 -4.25 3.42
C ASN A 91 25.20 -5.63 2.90
N ILE A 92 26.03 -5.68 1.84
CA ILE A 92 26.63 -6.92 1.35
C ILE A 92 27.54 -7.52 2.42
N ARG A 93 28.47 -6.73 2.97
CA ARG A 93 29.41 -7.18 4.03
C ARG A 93 28.67 -7.72 5.25
N LEU A 94 27.63 -7.05 5.69
CA LEU A 94 26.80 -7.52 6.81
C LEU A 94 26.03 -8.80 6.46
N SER A 95 25.54 -8.96 5.24
CA SER A 95 24.86 -10.19 4.81
C SER A 95 25.82 -11.38 4.76
N GLU A 96 27.05 -11.18 4.27
CA GLU A 96 28.10 -12.20 4.28
C GLU A 96 28.54 -12.55 5.73
N GLN A 97 28.71 -11.54 6.59
CA GLN A 97 28.99 -11.76 8.01
C GLN A 97 27.87 -12.60 8.65
N THR A 98 26.62 -12.24 8.43
CA THR A 98 25.44 -12.97 8.96
C THR A 98 25.45 -14.42 8.46
N ARG A 99 25.78 -14.65 7.19
CA ARG A 99 25.90 -16.00 6.61
C ARG A 99 26.98 -16.84 7.30
N HIS A 100 28.06 -16.22 7.76
CA HIS A 100 29.12 -16.92 8.50
C HIS A 100 28.75 -17.15 9.98
N GLU A 101 28.02 -16.27 10.62
CA GLU A 101 27.76 -16.30 12.05
C GLU A 101 26.51 -17.12 12.42
N MET A 102 25.47 -17.11 11.56
CA MET A 102 24.21 -17.80 11.87
C MET A 102 24.29 -19.31 11.61
N PRO A 103 23.63 -20.14 12.45
CA PRO A 103 23.68 -21.60 12.33
C PRO A 103 23.23 -22.14 10.97
N TRP A 104 22.24 -21.46 10.34
CA TRP A 104 21.68 -21.84 9.04
C TRP A 104 22.44 -21.28 7.84
N GLY A 105 23.43 -20.43 8.03
CA GLY A 105 24.09 -19.74 6.92
C GLY A 105 24.73 -20.68 5.88
N LYS A 106 25.19 -21.87 6.30
CA LYS A 106 25.73 -22.90 5.39
C LYS A 106 24.65 -23.76 4.72
N THR A 107 23.45 -23.82 5.27
CA THR A 107 22.36 -24.63 4.76
C THR A 107 21.46 -23.88 3.79
N VAL A 108 21.47 -22.55 3.84
CA VAL A 108 20.75 -21.71 2.88
C VAL A 108 21.42 -21.81 1.50
N PRO A 109 20.71 -22.27 0.47
CA PRO A 109 21.23 -22.34 -0.90
C PRO A 109 21.69 -20.96 -1.41
N ASP A 110 22.76 -20.95 -2.23
CA ASP A 110 23.30 -19.70 -2.79
C ASP A 110 22.26 -18.89 -3.58
N GLU A 111 21.40 -19.57 -4.33
CA GLU A 111 20.31 -18.94 -5.08
C GLU A 111 19.31 -18.24 -4.13
N LEU A 112 18.87 -18.92 -3.06
CA LEU A 112 17.95 -18.31 -2.10
C LEU A 112 18.60 -17.17 -1.32
N PHE A 113 19.88 -17.29 -0.98
CA PHE A 113 20.63 -16.20 -0.37
C PHE A 113 20.68 -14.97 -1.28
N ARG A 114 21.03 -15.19 -2.55
CA ARG A 114 21.17 -14.15 -3.57
C ARG A 114 19.86 -13.39 -3.80
N HIS A 115 18.72 -14.08 -3.88
CA HIS A 115 17.44 -13.48 -4.23
C HIS A 115 16.59 -13.04 -3.02
N PHE A 116 16.74 -13.66 -1.86
CA PHE A 116 15.82 -13.48 -0.72
C PHE A 116 16.50 -13.06 0.60
N VAL A 117 17.82 -12.92 0.64
CA VAL A 117 18.58 -12.38 1.78
C VAL A 117 19.34 -11.13 1.41
N LEU A 118 20.14 -11.19 0.34
CA LEU A 118 21.03 -10.10 -0.07
C LEU A 118 20.31 -8.80 -0.42
N PRO A 119 19.21 -8.79 -1.20
CA PRO A 119 18.53 -7.55 -1.58
C PRO A 119 18.02 -6.80 -0.35
N VAL A 120 18.24 -5.48 -0.33
CA VAL A 120 17.76 -4.62 0.76
C VAL A 120 16.27 -4.32 0.56
N ARG A 121 15.91 -3.89 -0.66
CA ARG A 121 14.53 -3.55 -1.01
C ARG A 121 13.59 -4.76 -0.94
N VAL A 122 12.43 -4.54 -0.36
CA VAL A 122 11.34 -5.54 -0.25
C VAL A 122 10.18 -5.18 -1.16
N ASN A 123 9.74 -3.91 -1.14
CA ASN A 123 8.61 -3.38 -1.90
C ASN A 123 8.98 -1.99 -2.47
N ASN A 124 8.16 -0.97 -2.22
CA ASN A 124 8.37 0.41 -2.65
C ASN A 124 8.75 1.35 -1.49
N GLU A 125 9.21 0.80 -0.38
CA GLU A 125 9.65 1.54 0.79
C GLU A 125 10.88 2.41 0.52
N ASN A 126 11.08 3.45 1.34
CA ASN A 126 12.35 4.12 1.44
C ASN A 126 13.36 3.19 2.12
N LEU A 127 14.60 3.13 1.60
CA LEU A 127 15.66 2.34 2.21
C LEU A 127 16.31 3.09 3.37
N ASP A 128 16.77 2.34 4.38
CA ASP A 128 17.41 2.87 5.57
C ASP A 128 18.44 1.88 6.14
N GLU A 129 19.05 2.19 7.27
CA GLU A 129 20.07 1.38 7.94
C GLU A 129 19.48 0.23 8.77
N SER A 130 18.25 -0.20 8.49
CA SER A 130 17.51 -1.20 9.27
C SER A 130 18.27 -2.52 9.40
N ARG A 131 18.89 -3.03 8.33
CA ARG A 131 19.62 -4.30 8.37
C ARG A 131 20.66 -4.34 9.48
N LYS A 132 21.42 -3.27 9.66
CA LYS A 132 22.44 -3.17 10.70
C LYS A 132 21.82 -3.11 12.10
N VAL A 133 20.81 -2.27 12.27
CA VAL A 133 20.11 -2.08 13.56
C VAL A 133 19.44 -3.39 13.98
N PHE A 134 18.72 -4.03 13.07
CA PHE A 134 17.98 -5.27 13.36
C PHE A 134 18.91 -6.44 13.63
N TYR A 135 20.02 -6.56 12.87
CA TYR A 135 21.03 -7.58 13.16
C TYR A 135 21.58 -7.47 14.57
N GLU A 136 21.95 -6.27 15.01
CA GLU A 136 22.48 -6.07 16.36
C GLU A 136 21.47 -6.42 17.47
N GLU A 137 20.18 -6.17 17.26
CA GLU A 137 19.14 -6.52 18.23
C GLU A 137 18.77 -8.01 18.21
N LEU A 138 18.83 -8.66 17.05
CA LEU A 138 18.30 -10.01 16.84
C LEU A 138 19.33 -11.14 16.96
N LYS A 139 20.62 -10.87 16.62
CA LYS A 139 21.64 -11.93 16.49
C LYS A 139 21.74 -12.85 17.70
N GLU A 140 21.76 -12.31 18.91
CA GLU A 140 21.85 -13.12 20.13
C GLU A 140 20.51 -13.79 20.52
N ARG A 141 19.37 -13.21 20.09
CA ARG A 141 18.04 -13.80 20.32
C ARG A 141 17.83 -15.08 19.54
N VAL A 142 18.36 -15.15 18.30
CA VAL A 142 18.06 -16.24 17.37
C VAL A 142 19.16 -17.29 17.25
N LYS A 143 20.39 -16.99 17.61
CA LYS A 143 21.58 -17.83 17.39
C LYS A 143 21.50 -19.25 17.95
N GLY A 144 20.77 -19.44 19.04
CA GLY A 144 20.59 -20.76 19.68
C GLY A 144 19.36 -21.54 19.23
N LEU A 145 18.60 -21.00 18.28
CA LEU A 145 17.31 -21.56 17.84
C LEU A 145 17.45 -22.38 16.55
N SER A 146 16.47 -23.25 16.30
CA SER A 146 16.24 -23.80 14.98
C SER A 146 15.80 -22.68 14.02
N MET A 147 15.95 -22.87 12.71
CA MET A 147 15.54 -21.84 11.75
C MET A 147 14.05 -21.53 11.83
N LYS A 148 13.20 -22.53 12.06
CA LYS A 148 11.75 -22.31 12.26
C LYS A 148 11.43 -21.54 13.54
N ASP A 149 12.07 -21.89 14.64
CA ASP A 149 11.90 -21.16 15.90
C ASP A 149 12.44 -19.73 15.80
N ALA A 150 13.52 -19.53 15.04
CA ALA A 150 14.07 -18.21 14.76
C ALA A 150 13.10 -17.34 13.95
N ILE A 151 12.38 -17.91 12.96
CA ILE A 151 11.35 -17.20 12.22
C ILE A 151 10.24 -16.71 13.15
N LEU A 152 9.74 -17.59 14.03
CA LEU A 152 8.72 -17.22 15.02
C LEU A 152 9.24 -16.15 15.98
N GLU A 153 10.48 -16.31 16.47
CA GLU A 153 11.10 -15.36 17.41
C GLU A 153 11.29 -13.96 16.79
N VAL A 154 11.70 -13.89 15.53
CA VAL A 154 11.79 -12.62 14.79
C VAL A 154 10.42 -11.96 14.67
N ASN A 155 9.35 -12.73 14.41
CA ASN A 155 8.01 -12.17 14.32
C ASN A 155 7.51 -11.64 15.67
N HIS A 156 7.80 -12.35 16.77
CA HIS A 156 7.55 -11.86 18.14
C HIS A 156 8.30 -10.54 18.41
N TRP A 157 9.58 -10.45 18.01
CA TRP A 157 10.34 -9.20 18.11
C TRP A 157 9.72 -8.09 17.27
N CYS A 158 9.19 -8.39 16.07
CA CYS A 158 8.48 -7.41 15.25
C CYS A 158 7.23 -6.88 15.97
N HIS A 159 6.48 -7.74 16.65
CA HIS A 159 5.31 -7.33 17.44
C HIS A 159 5.65 -6.46 18.66
N GLU A 160 6.82 -6.63 19.25
CA GLU A 160 7.33 -5.72 20.29
C GLU A 160 7.47 -4.27 19.77
N LYS A 161 7.68 -4.08 18.46
CA LYS A 161 7.99 -2.78 17.86
C LYS A 161 6.80 -2.13 17.15
N VAL A 162 6.03 -2.91 16.40
CA VAL A 162 5.01 -2.41 15.47
C VAL A 162 3.69 -3.14 15.66
N VAL A 163 2.60 -2.40 15.55
CA VAL A 163 1.24 -2.95 15.54
C VAL A 163 0.48 -2.34 14.35
N TYR A 164 -0.48 -3.13 13.82
CA TYR A 164 -1.28 -2.74 12.68
C TYR A 164 -2.04 -1.42 12.92
N ARG A 165 -1.89 -0.49 11.99
CA ARG A 165 -2.74 0.68 11.84
C ARG A 165 -2.83 1.09 10.37
N PRO A 166 -4.04 1.18 9.79
CA PRO A 166 -4.20 1.65 8.43
C PRO A 166 -3.73 3.10 8.28
N SER A 167 -3.21 3.39 7.09
CA SER A 167 -2.68 4.71 6.72
C SER A 167 -2.71 4.86 5.20
N ASP A 168 -2.13 5.94 4.65
CA ASP A 168 -2.02 6.14 3.21
C ASP A 168 -1.20 5.04 2.49
N ALA A 169 -1.26 5.03 1.17
CA ALA A 169 -0.66 3.98 0.34
C ALA A 169 0.88 3.98 0.32
N ARG A 170 1.56 5.06 0.75
CA ARG A 170 3.02 5.13 0.80
C ARG A 170 3.57 4.12 1.83
N THR A 171 4.60 3.38 1.48
CA THR A 171 5.26 2.44 2.40
C THR A 171 6.42 3.14 3.12
N SER A 172 6.33 3.24 4.45
CA SER A 172 7.41 3.77 5.29
C SER A 172 8.61 2.84 5.32
N SER A 173 9.80 3.39 5.55
CA SER A 173 10.99 2.56 5.77
C SER A 173 10.86 1.71 7.05
N PRO A 174 11.60 0.58 7.14
CA PRO A 174 11.52 -0.28 8.34
C PRO A 174 11.82 0.45 9.65
N LEU A 175 12.82 1.33 9.70
CA LEU A 175 13.12 2.11 10.92
C LEU A 175 12.08 3.19 11.19
N ALA A 176 11.46 3.77 10.17
CA ALA A 176 10.36 4.71 10.36
C ALA A 176 9.13 4.01 10.97
N SER A 177 8.83 2.78 10.55
CA SER A 177 7.77 1.95 11.14
C SER A 177 8.04 1.68 12.62
N VAL A 178 9.27 1.31 12.98
CA VAL A 178 9.69 1.15 14.40
C VAL A 178 9.56 2.47 15.18
N LYS A 179 10.04 3.57 14.62
CA LYS A 179 9.99 4.90 15.24
C LYS A 179 8.56 5.34 15.54
N THR A 180 7.61 5.01 14.67
CA THR A 180 6.21 5.35 14.84
C THR A 180 5.43 4.31 15.66
N ALA A 181 5.94 3.10 15.81
CA ALA A 181 5.30 1.93 16.40
C ALA A 181 3.98 1.52 15.72
N TYR A 182 3.76 1.93 14.47
CA TYR A 182 2.61 1.61 13.64
C TYR A 182 3.01 1.21 12.23
N GLY A 183 2.24 0.32 11.61
CA GLY A 183 2.33 -0.02 10.20
C GLY A 183 0.99 -0.56 9.68
N ARG A 184 0.67 -0.35 8.39
CA ARG A 184 -0.33 -1.16 7.70
C ARG A 184 0.33 -2.45 7.23
N CYS A 185 -0.43 -3.41 6.69
CA CYS A 185 0.10 -4.71 6.26
C CYS A 185 1.32 -4.61 5.32
N GLY A 186 1.37 -3.57 4.45
CA GLY A 186 2.52 -3.30 3.57
C GLY A 186 3.79 -2.95 4.34
N GLU A 187 3.72 -2.09 5.37
CA GLU A 187 4.84 -1.75 6.25
C GLU A 187 5.24 -2.92 7.15
N GLU A 188 4.26 -3.59 7.78
CA GLU A 188 4.53 -4.72 8.68
C GLU A 188 5.25 -5.85 7.95
N SER A 189 4.79 -6.21 6.75
CA SER A 189 5.44 -7.26 5.94
C SER A 189 6.82 -6.83 5.43
N THR A 190 7.00 -5.58 5.01
CA THR A 190 8.31 -5.03 4.63
C THR A 190 9.28 -5.06 5.81
N PHE A 191 8.83 -4.63 6.99
CA PHE A 191 9.60 -4.63 8.22
C PHE A 191 10.00 -6.06 8.66
N THR A 192 9.05 -7.00 8.65
CA THR A 192 9.30 -8.40 9.04
C THR A 192 10.26 -9.08 8.05
N VAL A 193 10.12 -8.86 6.74
CA VAL A 193 11.08 -9.37 5.74
C VAL A 193 12.47 -8.79 5.97
N ALA A 194 12.59 -7.48 6.21
CA ALA A 194 13.88 -6.83 6.51
C ALA A 194 14.52 -7.41 7.77
N ALA A 195 13.74 -7.68 8.81
CA ALA A 195 14.20 -8.29 10.06
C ALA A 195 14.71 -9.72 9.86
N LEU A 196 13.96 -10.57 9.14
CA LEU A 196 14.37 -11.94 8.80
C LEU A 196 15.65 -11.96 7.96
N ARG A 197 15.72 -11.11 6.92
CA ARG A 197 16.92 -11.00 6.07
C ARG A 197 18.14 -10.51 6.85
N SER A 198 17.95 -9.67 7.88
CA SER A 198 19.06 -9.18 8.70
C SER A 198 19.78 -10.28 9.46
N VAL A 199 19.10 -11.38 9.78
CA VAL A 199 19.69 -12.58 10.42
C VAL A 199 19.92 -13.73 9.42
N GLY A 200 19.92 -13.45 8.12
CA GLY A 200 20.27 -14.41 7.08
C GLY A 200 19.19 -15.45 6.75
N ILE A 201 17.95 -15.22 7.13
CA ILE A 201 16.80 -16.08 6.79
C ILE A 201 16.20 -15.59 5.47
N PRO A 202 16.12 -16.42 4.42
CA PRO A 202 15.45 -16.07 3.19
C PRO A 202 13.98 -15.74 3.45
N ALA A 203 13.56 -14.54 3.07
CA ALA A 203 12.20 -14.08 3.29
C ALA A 203 11.71 -13.24 2.10
N ARG A 204 10.40 -13.32 1.84
CA ARG A 204 9.72 -12.61 0.77
C ARG A 204 8.36 -12.11 1.22
N GLN A 205 7.97 -10.94 0.70
CA GLN A 205 6.61 -10.44 0.86
C GLN A 205 5.70 -11.18 -0.12
N VAL A 206 4.59 -11.70 0.36
CA VAL A 206 3.49 -12.20 -0.46
C VAL A 206 2.40 -11.16 -0.49
N TYR A 207 1.84 -10.94 -1.65
CA TYR A 207 0.82 -9.93 -1.86
C TYR A 207 -0.36 -10.49 -2.65
N THR A 208 -1.57 -10.34 -2.10
CA THR A 208 -2.81 -10.45 -2.86
C THR A 208 -3.25 -9.05 -3.24
N PRO A 209 -3.19 -8.68 -4.54
CA PRO A 209 -3.49 -7.30 -4.96
C PRO A 209 -4.91 -6.90 -4.63
N ARG A 210 -5.84 -7.84 -4.75
CA ARG A 210 -7.25 -7.69 -4.40
C ARG A 210 -7.86 -9.03 -4.02
N TRP A 211 -8.64 -9.06 -2.96
CA TRP A 211 -9.49 -10.19 -2.62
C TRP A 211 -10.65 -10.32 -3.62
N ALA A 212 -11.01 -11.55 -3.97
CA ALA A 212 -12.16 -11.79 -4.86
C ALA A 212 -13.50 -11.72 -4.12
N HIS A 213 -13.53 -12.09 -2.85
CA HIS A 213 -14.75 -12.23 -2.05
C HIS A 213 -15.09 -11.02 -1.19
N THR A 214 -14.19 -10.06 -1.07
CA THR A 214 -14.35 -8.84 -0.26
C THR A 214 -13.49 -7.71 -0.85
N ASP A 215 -13.84 -6.46 -0.55
CA ASP A 215 -13.17 -5.29 -1.10
C ASP A 215 -11.98 -4.90 -0.22
N ASP A 216 -10.82 -5.46 -0.51
CA ASP A 216 -9.51 -5.06 0.05
C ASP A 216 -8.36 -5.82 -0.64
N ASN A 217 -7.16 -5.61 -0.12
CA ASN A 217 -5.92 -6.30 -0.45
C ASN A 217 -5.22 -6.73 0.85
N HIS A 218 -4.20 -7.57 0.75
CA HIS A 218 -3.38 -7.91 1.90
C HIS A 218 -1.95 -8.29 1.51
N ALA A 219 -1.03 -8.06 2.43
CA ALA A 219 0.36 -8.46 2.31
C ALA A 219 0.83 -9.14 3.60
N TRP A 220 1.57 -10.24 3.45
CA TRP A 220 2.16 -10.99 4.55
C TRP A 220 3.54 -11.52 4.16
N VAL A 221 4.10 -12.44 4.93
CA VAL A 221 5.46 -12.90 4.75
C VAL A 221 5.51 -14.40 4.52
N GLU A 222 6.36 -14.83 3.60
CA GLU A 222 6.89 -16.18 3.55
C GLU A 222 8.38 -16.17 3.93
N ALA A 223 8.77 -17.11 4.78
CA ALA A 223 10.16 -17.36 5.19
C ALA A 223 10.56 -18.80 4.89
N TRP A 224 11.77 -18.99 4.40
CA TRP A 224 12.28 -20.31 4.06
C TRP A 224 13.02 -20.95 5.24
N ALA A 225 12.71 -22.21 5.51
CA ALA A 225 13.46 -23.02 6.47
C ALA A 225 13.47 -24.48 6.02
N ASP A 226 14.65 -25.11 6.11
CA ASP A 226 14.83 -26.57 5.93
C ASP A 226 14.21 -27.12 4.63
N GLY A 227 14.33 -26.40 3.54
CA GLY A 227 13.86 -26.81 2.21
C GLY A 227 12.44 -26.42 1.86
N LYS A 228 11.74 -25.63 2.69
CA LYS A 228 10.34 -25.22 2.48
C LYS A 228 10.10 -23.76 2.78
N TRP A 229 9.14 -23.17 2.07
CA TRP A 229 8.57 -21.86 2.40
C TRP A 229 7.42 -22.04 3.39
N TYR A 230 7.39 -21.19 4.41
CA TYR A 230 6.34 -21.12 5.43
C TYR A 230 5.82 -19.70 5.48
N PHE A 231 4.50 -19.54 5.58
CA PHE A 231 3.92 -18.22 5.74
C PHE A 231 3.66 -17.87 7.20
N LEU A 232 3.59 -16.57 7.49
CA LEU A 232 3.26 -15.98 8.79
C LEU A 232 2.63 -14.61 8.61
N GLY A 233 1.74 -14.21 9.52
CA GLY A 233 1.25 -12.83 9.63
C GLY A 233 2.39 -11.93 10.13
N ALA A 234 2.65 -10.83 9.42
CA ALA A 234 3.72 -9.91 9.77
C ALA A 234 3.36 -9.11 11.03
N CYS A 235 4.24 -9.07 12.01
CA CYS A 235 3.99 -8.45 13.33
C CYS A 235 2.78 -9.07 14.08
N GLU A 236 2.27 -10.19 13.63
CA GLU A 236 1.13 -10.91 14.19
C GLU A 236 1.56 -12.36 14.52
N PRO A 237 2.38 -12.57 15.57
CA PRO A 237 2.94 -13.89 15.86
C PRO A 237 1.88 -14.89 16.30
N GLU A 238 1.92 -16.05 15.67
CA GLU A 238 1.15 -17.24 15.98
C GLU A 238 2.05 -18.32 16.60
N PRO A 239 1.50 -19.30 17.32
CA PRO A 239 2.30 -20.33 17.97
C PRO A 239 3.09 -21.21 17.00
N VAL A 240 2.63 -21.32 15.76
CA VAL A 240 3.22 -22.16 14.70
C VAL A 240 3.20 -21.45 13.36
N LEU A 241 4.10 -21.85 12.46
CA LEU A 241 4.10 -21.36 11.08
C LEU A 241 2.90 -21.90 10.29
N ASN A 242 2.58 -21.25 9.15
CA ASN A 242 1.41 -21.52 8.31
C ASN A 242 0.07 -21.31 9.04
N LEU A 243 0.07 -20.39 9.98
CA LEU A 243 -1.12 -19.95 10.71
C LEU A 243 -1.19 -18.43 10.73
N GLY A 244 -2.39 -17.90 10.52
CA GLY A 244 -2.72 -16.48 10.58
C GLY A 244 -4.22 -16.31 10.42
N TRP A 245 -4.77 -15.16 10.84
CA TRP A 245 -6.19 -14.84 10.69
C TRP A 245 -6.65 -14.92 9.22
N PHE A 246 -5.73 -14.70 8.29
CA PHE A 246 -6.02 -14.68 6.85
C PHE A 246 -6.05 -16.05 6.16
N ASN A 247 -5.89 -17.18 6.89
CA ASN A 247 -5.97 -18.52 6.27
C ASN A 247 -7.28 -18.74 5.51
N ALA A 248 -8.42 -18.34 6.08
CA ALA A 248 -9.71 -18.47 5.43
C ALA A 248 -9.82 -17.53 4.18
N PRO A 249 -9.57 -16.22 4.26
CA PRO A 249 -9.49 -15.35 3.08
C PRO A 249 -8.50 -15.83 2.02
N ALA A 250 -7.31 -16.29 2.39
CA ALA A 250 -6.30 -16.76 1.45
C ALA A 250 -6.75 -17.99 0.67
N SER A 251 -7.49 -18.91 1.31
CA SER A 251 -8.06 -20.07 0.61
C SER A 251 -9.11 -19.72 -0.44
N ARG A 252 -9.61 -18.48 -0.45
CA ARG A 252 -10.54 -17.88 -1.42
C ARG A 252 -9.87 -16.90 -2.37
N GLY A 253 -8.54 -16.85 -2.38
CA GLY A 253 -7.79 -15.98 -3.26
C GLY A 253 -7.87 -16.40 -4.72
N MET A 254 -7.81 -15.41 -5.62
CA MET A 254 -7.64 -15.65 -7.04
C MET A 254 -6.18 -15.62 -7.45
N LEU A 255 -5.38 -14.75 -6.81
CA LEU A 255 -3.96 -14.63 -7.07
C LEU A 255 -3.19 -14.20 -5.81
N MET A 256 -2.05 -14.85 -5.58
CA MET A 256 -0.99 -14.40 -4.67
C MET A 256 0.31 -14.41 -5.43
N HIS A 257 1.06 -13.34 -5.30
CA HIS A 257 2.31 -13.20 -6.02
C HIS A 257 3.44 -12.62 -5.16
N THR A 258 4.65 -12.79 -5.63
CA THR A 258 5.87 -12.21 -5.07
C THR A 258 6.72 -11.63 -6.18
N LYS A 259 7.28 -10.45 -5.97
CA LYS A 259 8.31 -9.86 -6.83
C LYS A 259 9.67 -10.25 -6.29
N VAL A 260 10.35 -11.15 -7.00
CA VAL A 260 11.68 -11.64 -6.66
C VAL A 260 12.72 -10.77 -7.32
N PHE A 261 13.66 -10.23 -6.55
CA PHE A 261 14.72 -9.36 -7.05
C PHE A 261 15.59 -10.06 -8.10
N GLY A 262 15.75 -9.45 -9.25
CA GLY A 262 16.59 -9.95 -10.35
C GLY A 262 15.94 -11.08 -11.17
N ARG A 263 16.77 -11.77 -11.93
CA ARG A 263 16.37 -12.93 -12.74
C ARG A 263 16.37 -14.19 -11.88
N TYR A 264 15.19 -14.65 -11.55
CA TYR A 264 14.95 -15.83 -10.73
C TYR A 264 14.28 -16.94 -11.53
N ASN A 265 14.83 -18.15 -11.47
CA ASN A 265 14.35 -19.34 -12.18
C ASN A 265 13.97 -20.46 -11.19
N GLY A 266 13.13 -20.15 -10.23
CA GLY A 266 12.59 -21.12 -9.28
C GLY A 266 11.51 -22.02 -9.87
N PRO A 267 10.94 -22.91 -9.04
CA PRO A 267 9.92 -23.87 -9.48
C PRO A 267 8.54 -23.25 -9.68
N GLU A 268 8.31 -22.02 -9.21
CA GLU A 268 7.02 -21.35 -9.28
C GLU A 268 6.70 -20.88 -10.71
N GLU A 269 5.41 -20.72 -11.03
CA GLU A 269 4.97 -20.12 -12.30
C GLU A 269 5.45 -18.68 -12.40
N ILE A 270 6.28 -18.40 -13.44
CA ILE A 270 6.69 -17.04 -13.74
C ILE A 270 5.56 -16.31 -14.44
N MET A 271 5.11 -15.21 -13.85
CA MET A 271 4.05 -14.36 -14.40
C MET A 271 4.61 -13.26 -15.28
N LEU A 272 5.72 -12.63 -14.86
CA LEU A 272 6.35 -11.53 -15.56
C LEU A 272 7.86 -11.53 -15.27
N GLU A 273 8.67 -11.30 -16.28
CA GLU A 273 10.09 -10.99 -16.16
C GLU A 273 10.33 -9.54 -16.59
N THR A 274 11.09 -8.83 -15.78
CA THR A 274 11.46 -7.43 -16.05
C THR A 274 12.97 -7.26 -15.83
N PRO A 275 13.58 -6.15 -16.24
CA PRO A 275 14.97 -5.85 -15.90
C PRO A 275 15.25 -5.76 -14.40
N ASN A 276 14.24 -5.57 -13.54
CA ASN A 276 14.43 -5.40 -12.10
C ASN A 276 14.04 -6.64 -11.28
N TYR A 277 13.03 -7.38 -11.69
CA TYR A 277 12.45 -8.48 -10.90
C TYR A 277 11.80 -9.54 -11.76
N THR A 278 11.68 -10.72 -11.19
CA THR A 278 10.83 -11.82 -11.68
C THR A 278 9.60 -11.91 -10.80
N GLU A 279 8.40 -11.77 -11.35
CA GLU A 279 7.15 -11.94 -10.63
C GLU A 279 6.69 -13.40 -10.71
N ILE A 280 6.52 -14.02 -9.56
CA ILE A 280 6.14 -15.43 -9.44
C ILE A 280 4.76 -15.57 -8.80
N ASN A 281 4.03 -16.58 -9.24
CA ASN A 281 2.73 -16.96 -8.72
C ASN A 281 2.90 -17.98 -7.59
N VAL A 282 2.40 -17.66 -6.42
CA VAL A 282 2.49 -18.52 -5.23
C VAL A 282 1.12 -18.97 -4.72
N ILE A 283 0.06 -18.78 -5.50
CA ILE A 283 -1.32 -19.10 -5.13
C ILE A 283 -1.52 -20.56 -4.71
N ASP A 284 -0.75 -21.50 -5.29
CA ASP A 284 -0.82 -22.93 -4.97
C ASP A 284 -0.50 -23.24 -3.49
N ASN A 285 0.20 -22.34 -2.79
CA ASN A 285 0.49 -22.49 -1.37
C ASN A 285 -0.75 -22.24 -0.47
N TYR A 286 -1.80 -21.63 -1.02
CA TYR A 286 -2.92 -21.09 -0.22
C TYR A 286 -4.29 -21.59 -0.64
N ALA A 287 -4.54 -21.80 -1.92
CA ALA A 287 -5.86 -22.11 -2.47
C ALA A 287 -5.81 -23.21 -3.53
N PRO A 288 -6.90 -23.97 -3.72
CA PRO A 288 -7.05 -24.84 -4.87
C PRO A 288 -7.07 -24.03 -6.18
N THR A 289 -6.25 -24.41 -7.14
CA THR A 289 -6.03 -23.68 -8.38
C THR A 289 -6.55 -24.41 -9.63
N ALA A 290 -6.60 -23.68 -10.73
CA ALA A 290 -6.77 -24.19 -12.08
C ALA A 290 -6.04 -23.30 -13.07
N LYS A 291 -5.50 -23.90 -14.15
CA LYS A 291 -4.89 -23.18 -15.26
C LYS A 291 -5.89 -22.98 -16.38
N ALA A 292 -5.90 -21.80 -16.98
CA ALA A 292 -6.67 -21.51 -18.17
C ALA A 292 -5.83 -20.76 -19.21
N VAL A 293 -6.22 -20.93 -20.49
CA VAL A 293 -5.59 -20.29 -21.64
C VAL A 293 -6.59 -19.34 -22.29
N VAL A 294 -6.16 -18.13 -22.59
CA VAL A 294 -6.91 -17.13 -23.35
C VAL A 294 -6.30 -17.02 -24.73
N THR A 295 -7.11 -17.18 -25.77
CA THR A 295 -6.71 -16.94 -27.16
C THR A 295 -7.33 -15.65 -27.66
N VAL A 296 -6.50 -14.63 -27.89
CA VAL A 296 -6.94 -13.31 -28.38
C VAL A 296 -7.02 -13.35 -29.91
N THR A 297 -8.16 -12.91 -30.45
CA THR A 297 -8.39 -12.84 -31.89
C THR A 297 -8.84 -11.45 -32.34
N ASP A 298 -8.64 -11.14 -33.61
CA ASP A 298 -9.32 -10.02 -34.25
C ASP A 298 -10.80 -10.38 -34.57
N THR A 299 -11.52 -9.46 -35.19
CA THR A 299 -12.93 -9.67 -35.62
C THR A 299 -13.11 -10.73 -36.69
N ASP A 300 -12.05 -11.09 -37.42
CA ASP A 300 -12.06 -12.14 -38.45
C ASP A 300 -11.66 -13.52 -37.84
N GLY A 301 -11.40 -13.60 -36.55
CA GLY A 301 -10.98 -14.80 -35.82
C GLY A 301 -9.48 -15.14 -35.98
N ARG A 302 -8.65 -14.22 -36.48
CA ARG A 302 -7.21 -14.44 -36.59
C ARG A 302 -6.52 -14.11 -35.25
N PRO A 303 -5.53 -14.93 -34.83
CA PRO A 303 -4.78 -14.66 -33.59
C PRO A 303 -4.09 -13.29 -33.62
N VAL A 304 -4.10 -12.57 -32.48
CA VAL A 304 -3.42 -11.29 -32.29
C VAL A 304 -2.21 -11.49 -31.37
N SER A 305 -1.03 -11.60 -31.99
CA SER A 305 0.25 -11.69 -31.27
C SER A 305 0.59 -10.37 -30.56
N GLY A 306 1.14 -10.46 -29.35
CA GLY A 306 1.54 -9.29 -28.56
C GLY A 306 0.41 -8.52 -27.92
N ALA A 307 -0.85 -8.94 -28.10
CA ALA A 307 -1.99 -8.32 -27.40
C ALA A 307 -1.77 -8.35 -25.88
N LYS A 308 -2.06 -7.23 -25.22
CA LYS A 308 -2.03 -7.16 -23.75
C LYS A 308 -3.26 -7.85 -23.20
N VAL A 309 -3.07 -8.82 -22.30
CA VAL A 309 -4.14 -9.60 -21.66
C VAL A 309 -4.10 -9.33 -20.15
N GLU A 310 -5.13 -8.71 -19.64
CA GLU A 310 -5.26 -8.35 -18.23
C GLU A 310 -6.31 -9.23 -17.57
N PHE A 311 -5.90 -9.93 -16.51
CA PHE A 311 -6.79 -10.70 -15.66
C PHE A 311 -7.21 -9.81 -14.49
N LYS A 312 -8.53 -9.64 -14.33
CA LYS A 312 -9.08 -8.63 -13.42
C LYS A 312 -10.04 -9.26 -12.39
N VAL A 313 -9.92 -8.81 -11.17
CA VAL A 313 -10.80 -9.17 -10.04
C VAL A 313 -11.70 -7.98 -9.74
N TYR A 314 -12.99 -8.23 -9.50
CA TYR A 314 -13.90 -7.17 -9.04
C TYR A 314 -13.59 -6.83 -7.58
N ASN A 315 -13.29 -5.55 -7.33
CA ASN A 315 -12.95 -5.06 -6.00
C ASN A 315 -13.06 -3.53 -5.98
N TYR A 316 -13.62 -2.94 -4.93
CA TYR A 316 -13.92 -1.50 -4.86
C TYR A 316 -14.69 -0.96 -6.08
N ALA A 317 -15.70 -1.69 -6.48
CA ALA A 317 -16.56 -1.38 -7.64
C ALA A 317 -15.81 -1.16 -8.97
N GLU A 318 -14.61 -1.73 -9.11
CA GLU A 318 -13.85 -1.78 -10.35
C GLU A 318 -13.41 -3.21 -10.70
N PHE A 319 -13.07 -3.45 -11.95
CA PHE A 319 -12.33 -4.63 -12.35
C PHE A 319 -10.82 -4.33 -12.32
N TYR A 320 -10.21 -4.57 -11.16
CA TYR A 320 -8.81 -4.30 -10.92
C TYR A 320 -7.91 -5.36 -11.55
N THR A 321 -6.86 -4.94 -12.28
CA THR A 321 -5.90 -5.86 -12.91
C THR A 321 -4.99 -6.49 -11.86
N VAL A 322 -5.07 -7.81 -11.69
CA VAL A 322 -4.21 -8.56 -10.77
C VAL A 322 -3.05 -9.26 -11.47
N ALA A 323 -3.18 -9.56 -12.78
CA ALA A 323 -2.10 -10.11 -13.59
C ALA A 323 -2.18 -9.55 -15.01
N THR A 324 -1.01 -9.28 -15.60
CA THR A 324 -0.86 -8.89 -17.00
C THR A 324 0.01 -9.91 -17.72
N LYS A 325 -0.47 -10.39 -18.86
CA LYS A 325 0.26 -11.25 -19.79
C LYS A 325 0.25 -10.63 -21.19
N TYR A 326 1.15 -11.08 -22.04
CA TYR A 326 1.15 -10.74 -23.46
C TYR A 326 0.94 -12.00 -24.28
N ALA A 327 0.09 -11.92 -25.28
CA ALA A 327 -0.21 -13.03 -26.14
C ALA A 327 1.03 -13.44 -26.98
N ASP A 328 1.29 -14.73 -27.08
CA ASP A 328 2.36 -15.30 -27.89
C ASP A 328 2.06 -15.19 -29.41
N ALA A 329 2.86 -15.82 -30.24
CA ALA A 329 2.71 -15.82 -31.70
C ALA A 329 1.35 -16.41 -32.17
N ASP A 330 0.77 -17.31 -31.38
CA ASP A 330 -0.53 -17.93 -31.64
C ASP A 330 -1.70 -17.18 -30.97
N GLY A 331 -1.46 -15.98 -30.45
CA GLY A 331 -2.44 -15.16 -29.76
C GLY A 331 -2.78 -15.66 -28.35
N ARG A 332 -1.98 -16.54 -27.72
CA ARG A 332 -2.28 -17.23 -26.47
C ARG A 332 -1.59 -16.58 -25.26
N ALA A 333 -2.32 -16.49 -24.16
CA ALA A 333 -1.79 -16.18 -22.84
C ALA A 333 -2.40 -17.12 -21.80
N SER A 334 -1.66 -17.53 -20.78
CA SER A 334 -2.15 -18.45 -19.76
C SER A 334 -1.88 -17.94 -18.35
N LEU A 335 -2.73 -18.33 -17.40
CA LEU A 335 -2.60 -18.03 -15.98
C LEU A 335 -3.11 -19.22 -15.16
N THR A 336 -2.41 -19.52 -14.05
CA THR A 336 -2.91 -20.35 -12.97
C THR A 336 -3.53 -19.45 -11.90
N ALA A 337 -4.77 -19.69 -11.49
CA ALA A 337 -5.50 -18.88 -10.52
C ALA A 337 -6.39 -19.72 -9.62
N GLY A 338 -6.91 -19.14 -8.54
CA GLY A 338 -7.92 -19.77 -7.69
C GLY A 338 -9.18 -20.12 -8.49
N ARG A 339 -9.96 -21.11 -8.00
CA ARG A 339 -11.14 -21.63 -8.70
C ARG A 339 -12.37 -20.72 -8.54
N GLY A 340 -12.35 -19.59 -9.22
CA GLY A 340 -13.39 -18.56 -9.22
C GLY A 340 -13.43 -17.83 -10.55
N ASP A 341 -14.17 -16.72 -10.59
CA ASP A 341 -14.36 -15.92 -11.78
C ASP A 341 -13.43 -14.71 -11.82
N MET A 342 -12.84 -14.45 -12.98
CA MET A 342 -12.17 -13.19 -13.34
C MET A 342 -12.78 -12.59 -14.60
N LEU A 343 -12.71 -11.28 -14.73
CA LEU A 343 -12.86 -10.61 -16.01
C LEU A 343 -11.51 -10.63 -16.72
N VAL A 344 -11.49 -11.11 -17.97
CA VAL A 344 -10.33 -10.99 -18.85
C VAL A 344 -10.57 -9.82 -19.80
N TRP A 345 -9.64 -8.88 -19.84
CA TRP A 345 -9.63 -7.74 -20.75
C TRP A 345 -8.42 -7.86 -21.66
N ALA A 346 -8.64 -7.84 -22.97
CA ALA A 346 -7.55 -7.83 -23.93
C ALA A 346 -7.58 -6.54 -24.77
N SER A 347 -6.39 -6.00 -25.10
CA SER A 347 -6.26 -4.80 -25.92
C SER A 347 -5.05 -4.84 -26.85
N ASP A 348 -5.20 -4.28 -28.04
CA ASP A 348 -4.13 -4.02 -29.01
C ASP A 348 -4.52 -2.85 -29.91
N LYS A 349 -3.63 -1.85 -30.05
CA LYS A 349 -3.76 -0.69 -30.96
C LYS A 349 -5.15 -0.03 -30.93
N GLY A 350 -5.63 0.32 -29.72
CA GLY A 350 -6.90 1.00 -29.51
C GLY A 350 -8.16 0.11 -29.65
N ARG A 351 -8.01 -1.15 -30.07
CA ARG A 351 -9.08 -2.14 -30.00
C ARG A 351 -9.01 -2.89 -28.69
N PHE A 352 -10.17 -3.35 -28.21
CA PHE A 352 -10.27 -4.14 -27.00
C PHE A 352 -11.45 -5.11 -27.04
N GLY A 353 -11.42 -6.06 -26.12
CA GLY A 353 -12.51 -6.97 -25.83
C GLY A 353 -12.43 -7.47 -24.41
N PHE A 354 -13.53 -7.91 -23.84
CA PHE A 354 -13.53 -8.48 -22.49
C PHE A 354 -14.58 -9.57 -22.34
N SER A 355 -14.29 -10.53 -21.47
CA SER A 355 -15.21 -11.62 -21.14
C SER A 355 -14.89 -12.19 -19.77
N LYS A 356 -15.89 -12.79 -19.14
CA LYS A 356 -15.71 -13.58 -17.92
C LYS A 356 -15.02 -14.90 -18.22
N LEU A 357 -14.06 -15.28 -17.37
CA LEU A 357 -13.40 -16.58 -17.35
C LEU A 357 -13.59 -17.22 -15.97
N SER A 358 -14.18 -18.42 -15.95
CA SER A 358 -14.43 -19.19 -14.71
C SER A 358 -13.36 -20.27 -14.55
N PHE A 359 -12.33 -19.99 -13.75
CA PHE A 359 -11.24 -20.94 -13.48
C PHE A 359 -11.76 -22.20 -12.78
N GLY A 360 -11.32 -23.36 -13.27
CA GLY A 360 -11.77 -24.68 -12.78
C GLY A 360 -13.06 -25.18 -13.40
N LYS A 361 -13.80 -24.32 -14.15
CA LYS A 361 -14.96 -24.71 -14.98
C LYS A 361 -14.62 -24.59 -16.46
N GLN A 362 -13.78 -23.63 -16.81
CA GLN A 362 -13.29 -23.39 -18.17
C GLN A 362 -11.76 -23.47 -18.17
N SER A 363 -11.18 -24.17 -19.11
CA SER A 363 -9.74 -24.25 -19.36
C SER A 363 -9.29 -23.38 -20.53
N GLU A 364 -10.22 -22.90 -21.37
CA GLU A 364 -9.95 -22.08 -22.54
C GLU A 364 -11.00 -20.99 -22.71
N LEU A 365 -10.56 -19.82 -23.19
CA LEU A 365 -11.39 -18.68 -23.57
C LEU A 365 -10.88 -18.12 -24.89
N VAL A 366 -11.74 -18.00 -25.90
CA VAL A 366 -11.45 -17.22 -27.11
C VAL A 366 -12.03 -15.83 -26.93
N LEU A 367 -11.19 -14.79 -27.03
CA LEU A 367 -11.55 -13.40 -26.79
C LEU A 367 -11.24 -12.53 -28.01
N ALA A 368 -12.29 -12.06 -28.68
CA ALA A 368 -12.15 -11.16 -29.82
C ALA A 368 -11.98 -9.71 -29.40
N LEU A 369 -11.11 -8.96 -30.09
CA LEU A 369 -10.98 -7.51 -29.96
C LEU A 369 -12.06 -6.83 -30.82
N ASP A 370 -13.31 -6.93 -30.35
CA ASP A 370 -14.51 -6.53 -31.12
C ASP A 370 -14.97 -5.10 -30.86
N LYS A 371 -14.30 -4.40 -29.91
CA LYS A 371 -14.65 -3.04 -29.49
C LYS A 371 -13.53 -2.05 -29.78
N LYS A 372 -13.89 -0.77 -29.92
CA LYS A 372 -12.99 0.37 -30.10
C LYS A 372 -13.54 1.61 -29.39
N GLU A 373 -12.76 2.65 -29.32
CA GLU A 373 -13.18 3.95 -28.78
C GLU A 373 -14.44 4.47 -29.50
N GLY A 374 -15.43 4.91 -28.71
CA GLY A 374 -16.72 5.41 -29.17
C GLY A 374 -17.83 4.37 -29.27
N ASP A 375 -17.54 3.08 -29.16
CA ASP A 375 -18.56 2.03 -29.12
C ASP A 375 -19.34 2.08 -27.81
N ILE A 376 -20.68 2.23 -27.90
CA ILE A 376 -21.56 2.25 -26.73
C ILE A 376 -22.08 0.85 -26.45
N PHE A 377 -21.87 0.39 -25.25
CA PHE A 377 -22.31 -0.94 -24.79
C PHE A 377 -22.72 -0.94 -23.31
N GLU A 378 -23.51 -1.93 -22.95
CA GLU A 378 -23.87 -2.27 -21.58
C GLU A 378 -23.87 -3.79 -21.44
N VAL A 379 -23.12 -4.33 -20.46
CA VAL A 379 -22.95 -5.78 -20.27
C VAL A 379 -23.07 -6.14 -18.79
N ASP A 380 -23.93 -7.09 -18.48
CA ASP A 380 -24.07 -7.69 -17.15
C ASP A 380 -23.06 -8.81 -16.93
N ILE A 381 -22.38 -8.80 -15.79
CA ILE A 381 -21.35 -9.78 -15.45
C ILE A 381 -21.54 -10.23 -14.01
N ASP A 382 -21.92 -11.49 -13.81
CA ASP A 382 -22.00 -12.12 -12.50
C ASP A 382 -20.66 -12.76 -12.16
N ILE A 383 -20.06 -12.35 -11.03
CA ILE A 383 -18.77 -12.86 -10.52
C ILE A 383 -19.01 -13.76 -9.33
N VAL A 384 -18.43 -14.95 -9.37
CA VAL A 384 -18.43 -15.91 -8.26
C VAL A 384 -17.00 -16.13 -7.77
N PRO A 385 -16.68 -15.76 -6.52
CA PRO A 385 -15.35 -15.98 -5.94
C PRO A 385 -15.13 -17.47 -5.63
N PRO A 386 -13.86 -17.88 -5.37
CA PRO A 386 -13.56 -19.23 -4.89
C PRO A 386 -14.30 -19.56 -3.59
N VAL A 387 -14.60 -20.85 -3.41
CA VAL A 387 -15.16 -21.38 -2.17
C VAL A 387 -14.06 -21.52 -1.12
N GLU A 388 -14.39 -21.22 0.13
CA GLU A 388 -13.45 -21.37 1.23
C GLU A 388 -13.02 -22.82 1.43
N ASN A 389 -11.70 -23.05 1.53
CA ASN A 389 -11.07 -24.36 1.71
C ASN A 389 -9.85 -24.26 2.62
N ALA A 390 -9.93 -23.47 3.68
CA ALA A 390 -8.80 -23.27 4.59
C ALA A 390 -8.45 -24.55 5.37
N ILE A 391 -7.15 -24.83 5.42
CA ILE A 391 -6.57 -25.86 6.28
C ILE A 391 -5.76 -25.12 7.35
N LEU A 392 -6.09 -25.35 8.62
CA LEU A 392 -5.39 -24.74 9.75
C LEU A 392 -4.33 -25.69 10.30
N SER A 393 -3.18 -25.14 10.67
CA SER A 393 -2.18 -25.85 11.45
C SER A 393 -2.72 -26.15 12.86
N GLU A 394 -2.45 -27.34 13.37
CA GLU A 394 -2.84 -27.73 14.72
C GLU A 394 -2.02 -26.95 15.78
N VAL A 395 -2.69 -26.47 16.80
CA VAL A 395 -2.11 -25.73 17.94
C VAL A 395 -2.61 -26.33 19.22
N THR A 396 -1.69 -26.66 20.13
CA THR A 396 -2.10 -27.17 21.45
C THR A 396 -2.54 -26.00 22.36
N PRO A 397 -3.38 -26.27 23.37
CA PRO A 397 -3.77 -25.23 24.34
C PRO A 397 -2.55 -24.56 25.02
N GLU A 398 -1.49 -25.35 25.30
CA GLU A 398 -0.26 -24.84 25.93
C GLU A 398 0.50 -23.90 25.00
N GLN A 399 0.60 -24.25 23.71
CA GLN A 399 1.21 -23.36 22.70
C GLN A 399 0.43 -22.06 22.57
N ARG A 400 -0.89 -22.13 22.55
CA ARG A 400 -1.75 -20.93 22.50
C ARG A 400 -1.53 -20.05 23.73
N ALA A 401 -1.61 -20.64 24.94
CA ALA A 401 -1.44 -19.91 26.19
C ALA A 401 -0.06 -19.24 26.30
N GLU A 402 1.01 -19.88 25.82
CA GLU A 402 2.35 -19.29 25.81
C GLU A 402 2.44 -18.13 24.79
N ASN A 403 1.86 -18.29 23.60
CA ASN A 403 1.80 -17.22 22.62
C ASN A 403 1.05 -15.99 23.17
N ASP A 404 -0.12 -16.20 23.77
CA ASP A 404 -0.92 -15.11 24.35
C ASP A 404 -0.17 -14.40 25.49
N ARG A 405 0.55 -15.16 26.32
CA ARG A 405 1.42 -14.61 27.38
C ARG A 405 2.52 -13.72 26.76
N ARG A 406 3.16 -14.18 25.69
CA ARG A 406 4.20 -13.42 24.98
C ARG A 406 3.65 -12.14 24.37
N LEU A 407 2.51 -12.23 23.68
CA LEU A 407 1.83 -11.05 23.10
C LEU A 407 1.55 -9.97 24.14
N ALA A 408 1.04 -10.37 25.32
CA ALA A 408 0.81 -9.43 26.43
C ALA A 408 2.09 -8.75 26.93
N GLN A 409 3.20 -9.49 27.00
CA GLN A 409 4.51 -8.94 27.35
C GLN A 409 5.05 -7.99 26.29
N GLU A 410 4.92 -8.33 25.03
CA GLU A 410 5.36 -7.54 23.86
C GLU A 410 4.56 -6.24 23.72
N ASP A 411 3.25 -6.30 23.96
CA ASP A 411 2.39 -5.11 24.06
C ASP A 411 2.89 -4.18 25.17
N SER A 412 3.31 -4.72 26.33
CA SER A 412 3.86 -3.94 27.44
C SER A 412 5.15 -3.23 27.04
N ILE A 413 6.05 -3.91 26.32
CA ILE A 413 7.30 -3.34 25.79
C ILE A 413 7.01 -2.19 24.84
N ARG A 414 6.14 -2.42 23.85
CA ARG A 414 5.75 -1.39 22.86
C ARG A 414 5.07 -0.20 23.53
N ASN A 415 4.15 -0.45 24.46
CA ASN A 415 3.45 0.61 25.19
C ASN A 415 4.39 1.43 26.08
N ALA A 416 5.44 0.83 26.67
CA ALA A 416 6.46 1.55 27.40
C ALA A 416 7.25 2.50 26.47
N TYR A 417 7.55 2.08 25.24
CA TYR A 417 8.16 2.97 24.25
C TYR A 417 7.21 4.10 23.85
N VAL A 418 5.95 3.80 23.52
CA VAL A 418 4.94 4.82 23.17
C VAL A 418 4.71 5.82 24.30
N ALA A 419 4.79 5.39 25.54
CA ALA A 419 4.69 6.27 26.71
C ALA A 419 5.83 7.32 26.83
N THR A 420 6.91 7.17 26.05
CA THR A 420 7.96 8.18 25.96
C THR A 420 7.59 9.36 25.05
N PHE A 421 6.52 9.23 24.24
CA PHE A 421 6.07 10.33 23.38
C PHE A 421 5.46 11.45 24.22
N PRO A 422 5.58 12.73 23.76
CA PRO A 422 5.12 13.84 24.56
C PRO A 422 3.58 13.83 24.72
N THR A 423 3.14 14.12 25.93
CA THR A 423 1.72 14.33 26.24
C THR A 423 1.22 15.68 25.74
N MET A 424 -0.11 15.83 25.55
CA MET A 424 -0.69 17.10 25.16
C MET A 424 -0.28 18.25 26.08
N ALA A 425 -0.19 18.03 27.40
CA ALA A 425 0.22 19.05 28.37
C ALA A 425 1.68 19.49 28.16
N GLN A 426 2.58 18.57 27.84
CA GLN A 426 3.97 18.89 27.52
C GLN A 426 4.09 19.68 26.22
N ILE A 427 3.33 19.28 25.18
CA ILE A 427 3.29 19.97 23.89
C ILE A 427 2.70 21.38 24.07
N ASP A 428 1.58 21.52 24.80
CA ASP A 428 0.96 22.83 25.08
C ASP A 428 1.92 23.76 25.80
N SER A 429 2.73 23.23 26.74
CA SER A 429 3.80 23.99 27.41
C SER A 429 4.85 24.47 26.41
N VAL A 430 5.29 23.61 25.47
CA VAL A 430 6.27 24.00 24.43
C VAL A 430 5.71 25.09 23.53
N ILE A 431 4.49 24.94 23.03
CA ILE A 431 3.85 25.90 22.12
C ILE A 431 3.52 27.23 22.85
N SER A 432 3.08 27.18 24.12
CA SER A 432 2.82 28.38 24.90
C SER A 432 4.09 29.17 25.23
N GLY A 433 5.26 28.53 25.22
CA GLY A 433 6.56 29.16 25.42
C GLY A 433 7.17 29.85 24.18
N LEU A 434 6.50 29.77 23.01
CA LEU A 434 6.97 30.44 21.78
C LEU A 434 6.83 31.96 21.92
N LYS A 435 7.73 32.71 21.24
CA LYS A 435 7.79 34.19 21.33
C LYS A 435 6.75 34.86 20.45
N GLU A 436 6.53 34.33 19.25
CA GLU A 436 5.56 34.86 18.32
C GLU A 436 4.14 34.56 18.83
N LYS A 437 3.31 35.58 18.89
CA LYS A 437 1.89 35.41 19.26
C LYS A 437 1.10 34.89 18.06
N ILE A 438 0.59 33.67 18.18
CA ILE A 438 -0.20 33.00 17.16
C ILE A 438 -1.67 32.89 17.59
N HIS A 439 -2.54 32.82 16.62
CA HIS A 439 -3.97 32.60 16.86
C HIS A 439 -4.21 31.23 17.53
N PRO A 440 -5.22 31.10 18.43
CA PRO A 440 -5.52 29.83 19.10
C PRO A 440 -5.73 28.63 18.16
N CYS A 441 -6.29 28.83 16.97
CA CYS A 441 -6.46 27.77 15.95
C CYS A 441 -5.11 27.24 15.46
N VAL A 442 -4.15 28.11 15.15
CA VAL A 442 -2.80 27.74 14.72
C VAL A 442 -2.08 27.01 15.84
N LYS A 443 -2.24 27.50 17.09
CA LYS A 443 -1.73 26.82 18.27
C LYS A 443 -2.25 25.39 18.37
N LYS A 444 -3.59 25.21 18.23
CA LYS A 444 -4.23 23.89 18.25
C LYS A 444 -3.72 22.99 17.13
N ALA A 445 -3.55 23.52 15.92
CA ALA A 445 -3.02 22.78 14.78
C ALA A 445 -1.58 22.32 15.02
N LEU A 446 -0.69 23.21 15.48
CA LEU A 446 0.70 22.83 15.81
C LEU A 446 0.76 21.77 16.91
N CYS A 447 -0.11 21.82 17.91
CA CYS A 447 -0.20 20.78 18.94
C CYS A 447 -0.60 19.44 18.33
N SER A 448 -1.63 19.42 17.45
CA SER A 448 -2.06 18.21 16.75
C SER A 448 -0.94 17.63 15.88
N PHE A 449 -0.25 18.45 15.10
CA PHE A 449 0.86 17.99 14.24
C PHE A 449 2.00 17.32 15.02
N ILE A 450 2.32 17.85 16.21
CA ILE A 450 3.35 17.24 17.08
C ILE A 450 2.85 15.90 17.62
N ILE A 451 1.59 15.79 18.04
CA ILE A 451 1.02 14.51 18.52
C ILE A 451 1.02 13.49 17.39
N ASP A 452 0.53 13.86 16.21
CA ASP A 452 0.42 12.98 15.04
C ASP A 452 1.79 12.50 14.56
N SER A 453 2.86 13.26 14.80
CA SER A 453 4.22 12.89 14.44
C SER A 453 4.83 11.77 15.29
N ARG A 454 4.19 11.41 16.41
CA ARG A 454 4.59 10.31 17.29
C ARG A 454 6.09 10.35 17.64
N GLY A 455 6.86 9.31 17.31
CA GLY A 455 8.29 9.25 17.54
C GLY A 455 9.15 10.28 16.78
N ASN A 456 8.55 11.05 15.84
CA ASN A 456 9.24 12.13 15.12
C ASN A 456 9.03 13.53 15.73
N HIS A 457 8.43 13.60 16.91
CA HIS A 457 8.07 14.86 17.58
C HIS A 457 9.24 15.82 17.78
N ASP A 458 10.43 15.32 18.06
CA ASP A 458 11.62 16.15 18.24
C ASP A 458 11.98 16.95 16.99
N VAL A 459 11.82 16.34 15.80
CA VAL A 459 12.07 17.00 14.52
C VAL A 459 11.09 18.16 14.32
N LEU A 460 9.81 17.94 14.58
CA LEU A 460 8.79 18.97 14.43
C LEU A 460 8.96 20.09 15.46
N ILE A 461 9.22 19.75 16.72
CA ILE A 461 9.48 20.74 17.79
C ILE A 461 10.70 21.61 17.45
N ARG A 462 11.79 20.98 16.98
CA ARG A 462 12.99 21.70 16.53
C ARG A 462 12.67 22.66 15.38
N PHE A 463 11.89 22.21 14.40
CA PHE A 463 11.49 23.02 13.25
C PHE A 463 10.60 24.20 13.67
N ILE A 464 9.59 23.96 14.52
CA ILE A 464 8.68 25.00 15.01
C ILE A 464 9.46 26.07 15.80
N ARG A 465 10.43 25.67 16.64
CA ARG A 465 11.30 26.61 17.37
C ARG A 465 12.16 27.45 16.44
N GLU A 466 12.66 26.87 15.36
CA GLU A 466 13.42 27.62 14.34
C GLU A 466 12.53 28.65 13.63
N ALA A 467 11.30 28.28 13.28
CA ALA A 467 10.33 29.18 12.69
C ALA A 467 9.93 30.34 13.63
N ASP A 468 9.75 30.04 14.94
CA ASP A 468 9.50 31.05 15.99
C ASP A 468 10.68 32.06 16.11
N ARG A 469 11.93 31.56 16.05
CA ARG A 469 13.12 32.40 16.07
C ARG A 469 13.14 33.37 14.89
N GLN A 470 12.58 32.98 13.74
CA GLN A 470 12.52 33.81 12.55
C GLN A 470 11.23 34.66 12.46
N GLY A 471 10.27 34.53 13.41
CA GLY A 471 8.99 35.26 13.39
C GLY A 471 8.09 34.81 12.22
N LYS A 472 8.09 33.52 11.86
CA LYS A 472 7.39 32.96 10.70
C LYS A 472 6.59 31.68 11.03
N LEU A 473 5.98 31.66 12.23
CA LEU A 473 5.21 30.47 12.66
C LEU A 473 4.02 30.14 11.76
N MET A 474 3.36 31.16 11.18
CA MET A 474 2.25 30.94 10.22
C MET A 474 2.72 30.14 8.99
N LYS A 475 3.90 30.49 8.44
CA LYS A 475 4.46 29.75 7.31
C LYS A 475 4.83 28.31 7.68
N ALA A 476 5.35 28.11 8.90
CA ALA A 476 5.67 26.77 9.38
C ALA A 476 4.41 25.93 9.61
N ALA A 477 3.35 26.52 10.17
CA ALA A 477 2.06 25.83 10.32
C ALA A 477 1.47 25.45 8.97
N ALA A 478 1.52 26.36 7.99
CA ALA A 478 1.06 26.08 6.62
C ALA A 478 1.87 24.92 5.99
N LEU A 479 3.19 24.90 6.13
CA LEU A 479 4.03 23.79 5.63
C LEU A 479 3.67 22.46 6.30
N LEU A 480 3.52 22.44 7.62
CA LEU A 480 3.15 21.21 8.34
C LEU A 480 1.73 20.73 8.02
N GLN A 481 0.82 21.64 7.67
CA GLN A 481 -0.54 21.30 7.23
C GLN A 481 -0.55 20.58 5.87
N THR A 482 0.35 20.94 4.94
CA THR A 482 0.43 20.27 3.63
C THR A 482 0.96 18.83 3.72
N LEU A 483 1.61 18.46 4.83
CA LEU A 483 2.14 17.11 5.03
C LEU A 483 1.04 16.15 5.50
N SER A 484 1.06 14.92 4.98
CA SER A 484 0.26 13.82 5.52
C SER A 484 0.68 13.48 6.96
N GLU A 485 -0.17 12.77 7.70
CA GLU A 485 0.22 12.24 9.01
C GLU A 485 1.49 11.39 8.91
N LYS A 486 1.60 10.56 7.88
CA LYS A 486 2.75 9.68 7.66
C LYS A 486 4.01 10.49 7.36
N ASP A 487 3.92 11.56 6.57
CA ASP A 487 5.06 12.45 6.32
C ASP A 487 5.51 13.14 7.60
N ARG A 488 4.60 13.61 8.45
CA ARG A 488 4.96 14.16 9.77
C ARG A 488 5.67 13.17 10.68
N ARG A 489 5.40 11.84 10.51
CA ARG A 489 6.03 10.76 11.30
C ARG A 489 7.45 10.42 10.88
N ASP A 490 7.87 10.75 9.65
CA ASP A 490 9.18 10.32 9.12
C ASP A 490 9.96 11.41 8.37
N VAL A 491 9.42 12.62 8.21
CA VAL A 491 10.13 13.73 7.56
C VAL A 491 11.38 14.15 8.34
N ASN A 492 12.46 14.42 7.60
CA ASN A 492 13.70 14.93 8.18
C ASN A 492 13.66 16.45 8.38
N TYR A 493 14.42 16.94 9.37
CA TYR A 493 14.52 18.37 9.69
C TYR A 493 15.03 19.20 8.50
N GLU A 494 16.00 18.70 7.77
CA GLU A 494 16.64 19.37 6.63
C GLU A 494 15.63 19.59 5.49
N VAL A 495 14.71 18.64 5.26
CA VAL A 495 13.62 18.78 4.30
C VAL A 495 12.69 19.92 4.71
N LEU A 496 12.22 19.91 5.97
CA LEU A 496 11.34 20.97 6.48
C LEU A 496 12.00 22.35 6.37
N LEU A 497 13.27 22.44 6.74
CA LEU A 497 14.01 23.69 6.73
C LEU A 497 14.23 24.22 5.32
N ASP A 498 14.59 23.36 4.36
CA ASP A 498 14.79 23.75 2.96
C ASP A 498 13.52 24.32 2.36
N HIS A 499 12.40 23.58 2.49
CA HIS A 499 11.11 24.02 1.96
C HIS A 499 10.59 25.28 2.66
N PHE A 500 10.84 25.44 3.94
CA PHE A 500 10.50 26.64 4.69
C PHE A 500 11.31 27.86 4.25
N LEU A 501 12.63 27.73 4.06
CA LEU A 501 13.50 28.84 3.72
C LEU A 501 13.42 29.23 2.24
N HIS A 502 13.36 28.25 1.35
CA HIS A 502 13.53 28.43 -0.09
C HIS A 502 12.23 28.49 -0.90
N THR A 503 11.06 28.48 -0.23
CA THR A 503 9.80 28.85 -0.91
C THR A 503 9.69 30.36 -0.96
N LYS A 504 9.70 30.93 -2.17
CA LYS A 504 9.56 32.38 -2.41
C LYS A 504 8.14 32.82 -2.09
N ASP A 505 8.02 33.98 -1.53
CA ASP A 505 6.85 34.77 -1.14
C ASP A 505 5.45 34.12 -1.29
N ILE A 506 5.03 33.44 -0.22
CA ILE A 506 3.67 32.88 -0.11
C ILE A 506 2.70 33.85 0.61
N SER A 507 3.16 35.05 0.97
CA SER A 507 2.37 36.01 1.75
C SER A 507 1.02 36.34 1.11
N LYS A 508 0.98 36.44 -0.22
CA LYS A 508 -0.25 36.68 -0.98
C LYS A 508 -1.29 35.55 -0.84
N TYR A 509 -0.86 34.33 -0.56
CA TYR A 509 -1.73 33.17 -0.33
C TYR A 509 -2.13 33.02 1.14
N LEU A 510 -1.37 33.62 2.07
CA LEU A 510 -1.64 33.60 3.49
C LEU A 510 -2.48 34.77 3.99
N TYR A 511 -2.55 35.88 3.27
CA TYR A 511 -3.25 37.11 3.70
C TYR A 511 -4.73 37.19 3.36
N GLY A 512 -5.30 36.24 2.61
CA GLY A 512 -6.72 36.23 2.25
C GLY A 512 -7.69 35.93 3.38
N CYS A 513 -7.22 35.46 4.54
CA CYS A 513 -8.06 35.11 5.67
C CYS A 513 -8.07 36.17 6.75
N THR A 514 -9.18 36.87 6.86
CA THR A 514 -9.48 37.67 8.07
C THR A 514 -9.75 36.70 9.23
N LEU A 515 -9.22 37.06 10.40
CA LEU A 515 -9.17 36.29 11.64
C LEU A 515 -10.49 35.72 12.19
N SER A 516 -11.65 35.98 11.55
CA SER A 516 -12.98 35.58 12.03
C SER A 516 -13.46 34.18 11.63
N ASP A 517 -12.86 33.54 10.60
CA ASP A 517 -13.38 32.28 10.01
C ASP A 517 -12.34 31.13 10.00
N CYS A 518 -11.61 30.98 11.10
CA CYS A 518 -10.39 30.18 11.19
C CYS A 518 -10.46 28.68 10.83
N LEU A 519 -11.60 28.00 10.94
CA LEU A 519 -11.71 26.58 10.60
C LEU A 519 -12.04 26.37 9.12
N ASN A 520 -12.92 27.20 8.55
CA ASN A 520 -13.27 27.14 7.12
C ASN A 520 -12.19 27.75 6.23
N CYS A 521 -11.34 28.64 6.76
CA CYS A 521 -10.27 29.26 6.01
C CYS A 521 -9.05 28.34 5.80
N MET A 522 -8.76 27.44 6.71
CA MET A 522 -7.64 26.49 6.52
C MET A 522 -7.92 25.48 5.39
N ASP A 523 -9.17 25.08 5.20
CA ASP A 523 -9.56 24.21 4.09
C ASP A 523 -9.54 24.94 2.73
N ALA A 524 -9.87 26.23 2.70
CA ALA A 524 -9.78 27.05 1.48
C ALA A 524 -8.33 27.43 1.11
N TRP A 525 -7.41 27.44 2.07
CA TRP A 525 -5.99 27.68 1.82
C TRP A 525 -5.28 26.51 1.15
N LEU A 526 -5.82 25.29 1.26
CA LEU A 526 -5.11 24.06 0.99
C LEU A 526 -4.70 23.92 -0.47
N GLU A 527 -5.50 24.30 -1.44
CA GLU A 527 -5.18 24.01 -2.85
C GLU A 527 -4.00 24.87 -3.35
N GLU A 528 -4.04 26.19 -3.23
CA GLU A 528 -2.97 27.08 -3.73
C GLU A 528 -1.69 27.01 -2.88
N VAL A 529 -1.83 26.82 -1.57
CA VAL A 529 -0.70 26.66 -0.64
C VAL A 529 -0.03 25.31 -0.86
N ASP A 530 -0.81 24.26 -1.09
CA ASP A 530 -0.32 22.92 -1.39
C ASP A 530 0.50 22.91 -2.69
N ASP A 531 0.02 23.57 -3.74
CA ASP A 531 0.67 23.66 -5.04
C ASP A 531 2.04 24.34 -5.03
N ILE A 532 2.37 25.07 -4.00
CA ILE A 532 3.67 25.76 -3.89
C ILE A 532 4.51 25.33 -2.69
N LEU A 533 3.90 25.00 -1.55
CA LEU A 533 4.61 24.79 -0.29
C LEU A 533 4.87 23.32 0.02
N ASN A 534 3.96 22.42 -0.39
CA ASN A 534 4.07 21.00 -0.11
C ASN A 534 5.38 20.40 -0.64
N PRO A 535 6.21 19.76 0.21
CA PRO A 535 7.38 19.02 -0.26
C PRO A 535 7.00 17.78 -1.08
N ARG A 536 5.86 17.16 -0.76
CA ARG A 536 5.37 15.93 -1.38
C ARG A 536 4.65 16.21 -2.69
N ILE A 537 4.91 15.38 -3.69
CA ILE A 537 4.26 15.44 -5.00
C ILE A 537 3.43 14.17 -5.23
N ALA A 538 4.04 13.01 -4.99
CA ALA A 538 3.39 11.69 -5.07
C ALA A 538 3.84 10.78 -3.91
N MET A 539 4.68 9.78 -4.17
CA MET A 539 5.18 8.83 -3.14
C MET A 539 6.72 8.78 -3.09
N GLU A 540 7.38 9.78 -3.64
CA GLU A 540 8.85 9.87 -3.70
C GLU A 540 9.48 10.03 -2.31
N VAL A 541 10.78 9.78 -2.21
CA VAL A 541 11.58 10.14 -1.02
C VAL A 541 11.61 11.66 -0.92
N LEU A 542 11.23 12.20 0.25
CA LEU A 542 11.31 13.63 0.50
C LEU A 542 12.77 14.07 0.62
N THR A 543 13.17 15.03 -0.20
CA THR A 543 14.51 15.60 -0.24
C THR A 543 14.46 17.14 -0.16
N PRO A 544 15.55 17.80 0.26
CA PRO A 544 15.64 19.26 0.30
C PRO A 544 15.89 19.85 -1.11
N TYR A 545 15.03 19.54 -2.06
CA TYR A 545 15.25 19.82 -3.48
C TYR A 545 15.18 21.30 -3.89
N ARG A 546 14.59 22.18 -3.07
CA ARG A 546 14.37 23.58 -3.49
C ARG A 546 15.68 24.36 -3.63
N SER A 547 16.50 24.38 -2.59
CA SER A 547 17.83 25.02 -2.64
C SER A 547 18.71 24.36 -3.69
N PHE A 548 18.62 23.03 -3.82
CA PHE A 548 19.34 22.29 -4.85
C PHE A 548 19.01 22.83 -6.26
N PHE A 549 17.75 22.87 -6.65
CA PHE A 549 17.36 23.34 -7.97
C PHE A 549 17.61 24.85 -8.18
N GLN A 550 17.34 25.68 -7.16
CA GLN A 550 17.64 27.09 -7.25
C GLN A 550 19.13 27.37 -7.49
N SER A 551 20.02 26.51 -7.02
CA SER A 551 21.45 26.59 -7.27
C SER A 551 21.87 26.21 -8.70
N LYS A 552 20.99 25.52 -9.46
CA LYS A 552 21.31 25.01 -10.81
C LYS A 552 20.98 26.00 -11.92
N PHE A 553 20.23 27.05 -11.63
CA PHE A 553 19.78 28.04 -12.61
C PHE A 553 20.13 29.45 -12.15
N THR A 554 20.37 30.32 -13.12
CA THR A 554 20.55 31.77 -12.87
C THR A 554 19.20 32.41 -12.56
N GLU A 555 19.19 33.54 -11.85
CA GLU A 555 17.97 34.31 -11.58
C GLU A 555 17.20 34.65 -12.87
N ALA A 556 17.91 35.00 -13.95
CA ALA A 556 17.30 35.30 -15.24
C ALA A 556 16.60 34.10 -15.88
N GLN A 557 17.16 32.88 -15.69
CA GLN A 557 16.51 31.63 -16.13
C GLN A 557 15.28 31.34 -15.28
N ILE A 558 15.38 31.49 -13.96
CA ILE A 558 14.26 31.30 -13.04
C ILE A 558 13.11 32.27 -13.38
N ASP A 559 13.39 33.54 -13.64
CA ASP A 559 12.39 34.52 -14.03
C ASP A 559 11.78 34.22 -15.41
N SER A 560 12.59 33.68 -16.35
CA SER A 560 12.08 33.22 -17.66
C SER A 560 11.11 32.06 -17.50
N PHE A 561 11.42 31.05 -16.68
CA PHE A 561 10.53 29.92 -16.40
C PHE A 561 9.24 30.37 -15.70
N ARG A 562 9.34 31.27 -14.72
CA ARG A 562 8.19 31.81 -14.00
C ARG A 562 7.23 32.60 -14.91
N SER A 563 7.78 33.41 -15.83
CA SER A 563 6.98 34.19 -16.78
C SER A 563 6.42 33.34 -17.92
N ARG A 564 7.08 32.25 -18.28
CA ARG A 564 6.70 31.33 -19.36
C ARG A 564 6.96 29.89 -18.96
N PRO A 565 6.05 29.25 -18.18
CA PRO A 565 6.23 27.89 -17.67
C PRO A 565 6.45 26.83 -18.75
N GLN A 566 5.97 27.07 -19.98
CA GLN A 566 6.23 26.19 -21.12
C GLN A 566 7.73 25.97 -21.37
N LEU A 567 8.58 26.96 -21.15
CA LEU A 567 10.03 26.80 -21.27
C LEU A 567 10.59 25.73 -20.33
N LEU A 568 9.92 25.52 -19.20
CA LEU A 568 10.30 24.46 -18.25
C LEU A 568 9.92 23.09 -18.79
N ILE A 569 8.75 22.97 -19.45
CA ILE A 569 8.34 21.72 -20.12
C ILE A 569 9.35 21.35 -21.20
N GLU A 570 9.71 22.31 -22.06
CA GLU A 570 10.73 22.15 -23.10
C GLU A 570 12.08 21.74 -22.51
N TRP A 571 12.48 22.37 -21.40
CA TRP A 571 13.74 22.04 -20.73
C TRP A 571 13.74 20.61 -20.22
N VAL A 572 12.68 20.18 -19.51
CA VAL A 572 12.54 18.81 -18.99
C VAL A 572 12.58 17.80 -20.13
N SER A 573 11.78 18.02 -21.18
CA SER A 573 11.72 17.13 -22.35
C SER A 573 13.08 16.96 -23.06
N ASN A 574 13.89 18.02 -23.06
CA ASN A 574 15.21 17.99 -23.73
C ASN A 574 16.33 17.41 -22.86
N ASN A 575 16.15 17.32 -21.53
CA ASN A 575 17.20 16.99 -20.60
C ASN A 575 16.98 15.68 -19.83
N ILE A 576 15.78 15.12 -19.87
CA ILE A 576 15.44 13.88 -19.17
C ILE A 576 15.01 12.83 -20.21
N ALA A 577 15.78 11.76 -20.31
CA ALA A 577 15.43 10.61 -21.15
C ALA A 577 14.43 9.70 -20.41
N ILE A 578 13.52 9.06 -21.15
CA ILE A 578 12.52 8.16 -20.57
C ILE A 578 12.96 6.70 -20.74
N ASP A 579 12.89 5.96 -19.64
CA ASP A 579 13.13 4.51 -19.58
C ASP A 579 12.16 3.88 -18.57
N GLU A 580 11.07 3.31 -19.09
CA GLU A 580 10.05 2.62 -18.29
C GLU A 580 10.53 1.24 -17.82
N GLU A 581 11.39 0.58 -18.59
CA GLU A 581 11.78 -0.81 -18.34
C GLU A 581 12.69 -0.94 -17.11
N ASN A 582 13.66 -0.04 -16.96
CA ASN A 582 14.63 -0.07 -15.87
C ASN A 582 14.08 0.49 -14.54
N ASN A 583 12.82 0.95 -14.52
CA ASN A 583 12.05 1.21 -13.31
C ASN A 583 10.70 0.50 -13.34
N SER A 584 10.68 -0.76 -13.71
CA SER A 584 9.47 -1.58 -13.91
C SER A 584 8.62 -1.75 -12.64
N GLN A 585 9.19 -1.55 -11.45
CA GLN A 585 8.44 -1.48 -10.19
C GLN A 585 7.75 -0.12 -9.97
N ARG A 586 8.01 0.87 -10.81
CA ARG A 586 7.52 2.26 -10.68
C ARG A 586 7.84 2.87 -9.30
N ILE A 587 9.04 2.61 -8.79
CA ILE A 587 9.51 3.23 -7.56
C ILE A 587 9.87 4.68 -7.87
N PRO A 588 9.21 5.66 -7.23
CA PRO A 588 9.47 7.05 -7.55
C PRO A 588 10.92 7.42 -7.27
N ILE A 589 11.60 7.97 -8.28
CA ILE A 589 12.95 8.51 -8.15
C ILE A 589 12.83 9.90 -7.51
N SER A 590 13.69 10.22 -6.55
CA SER A 590 13.71 11.58 -5.99
C SER A 590 13.99 12.62 -7.07
N PRO A 591 13.49 13.87 -6.92
CA PRO A 591 13.78 14.92 -7.88
C PRO A 591 15.29 15.15 -8.11
N GLU A 592 16.10 15.06 -7.05
CA GLU A 592 17.55 15.14 -7.17
C GLU A 592 18.16 13.91 -7.86
N GLY A 593 17.57 12.72 -7.67
CA GLY A 593 17.96 11.49 -8.34
C GLY A 593 17.76 11.59 -9.85
N VAL A 594 16.62 12.09 -10.31
CA VAL A 594 16.34 12.36 -11.73
C VAL A 594 17.35 13.36 -12.32
N TRP A 595 17.69 14.41 -11.57
CA TRP A 595 18.72 15.36 -12.00
C TRP A 595 20.10 14.69 -12.19
N ARG A 596 20.45 13.77 -11.30
CA ARG A 596 21.76 13.08 -11.36
C ARG A 596 21.81 12.06 -12.50
N SER A 597 20.76 11.27 -12.68
CA SER A 597 20.71 10.23 -13.73
C SER A 597 20.49 10.79 -15.12
N ARG A 598 19.70 11.86 -15.25
CA ARG A 598 19.12 12.35 -16.52
C ARG A 598 18.24 11.30 -17.23
N VAL A 599 17.87 10.24 -16.52
CA VAL A 599 17.01 9.17 -16.98
C VAL A 599 15.94 8.91 -15.91
N ALA A 600 14.70 8.75 -16.31
CA ALA A 600 13.59 8.45 -15.41
C ALA A 600 12.49 7.68 -16.15
N ASP A 601 11.61 7.00 -15.44
CA ASP A 601 10.29 6.65 -15.96
C ASP A 601 9.40 7.89 -16.06
N SER A 602 8.29 7.80 -16.77
CA SER A 602 7.39 8.93 -17.00
C SER A 602 6.85 9.52 -15.69
N HIS A 603 6.50 8.67 -14.72
CA HIS A 603 5.99 9.11 -13.43
C HIS A 603 7.04 9.88 -12.61
N SER A 604 8.28 9.40 -12.57
CA SER A 604 9.39 10.09 -11.90
C SER A 604 9.78 11.40 -12.60
N ARG A 605 9.70 11.46 -13.95
CA ARG A 605 9.85 12.70 -14.71
C ARG A 605 8.77 13.72 -14.30
N ASP A 606 7.54 13.28 -14.13
CA ASP A 606 6.41 14.12 -13.77
C ASP A 606 6.59 14.70 -12.36
N ILE A 607 7.02 13.88 -11.39
CA ILE A 607 7.41 14.34 -10.05
C ILE A 607 8.55 15.38 -10.14
N PHE A 608 9.57 15.09 -10.94
CA PHE A 608 10.70 16.01 -11.16
C PHE A 608 10.25 17.37 -11.72
N PHE A 609 9.34 17.37 -12.71
CA PHE A 609 8.79 18.60 -13.28
C PHE A 609 8.09 19.45 -12.21
N VAL A 610 7.22 18.85 -11.40
CA VAL A 610 6.51 19.57 -10.34
C VAL A 610 7.48 20.12 -9.30
N ALA A 611 8.49 19.32 -8.86
CA ALA A 611 9.51 19.77 -7.92
C ALA A 611 10.30 20.97 -8.47
N LEU A 612 10.66 20.90 -9.73
CA LEU A 612 11.41 21.96 -10.41
C LEU A 612 10.55 23.22 -10.54
N ALA A 613 9.28 23.10 -10.96
CA ALA A 613 8.32 24.20 -11.06
C ALA A 613 8.12 24.90 -9.71
N ARG A 614 7.83 24.13 -8.64
CA ARG A 614 7.68 24.67 -7.28
C ARG A 614 8.95 25.38 -6.79
N SER A 615 10.14 24.86 -7.15
CA SER A 615 11.41 25.49 -6.80
C SER A 615 11.61 26.84 -7.48
N MET A 616 11.05 27.01 -8.69
CA MET A 616 11.06 28.29 -9.43
C MET A 616 9.96 29.25 -8.97
N GLY A 617 9.06 28.83 -8.10
CA GLY A 617 7.93 29.63 -7.61
C GLY A 617 6.72 29.60 -8.56
N ILE A 618 6.57 28.51 -9.31
CA ILE A 618 5.42 28.21 -10.17
C ILE A 618 4.50 27.27 -9.39
N LEU A 619 3.19 27.58 -9.30
CA LEU A 619 2.18 26.69 -8.77
C LEU A 619 2.07 25.45 -9.65
N ALA A 620 2.30 24.27 -9.12
CA ALA A 620 2.28 23.05 -9.91
C ALA A 620 1.90 21.83 -9.06
N HIS A 621 1.15 20.90 -9.65
CA HIS A 621 0.79 19.66 -9.01
C HIS A 621 0.60 18.52 -10.02
N MET A 622 0.54 17.31 -9.49
CA MET A 622 0.03 16.13 -10.17
C MET A 622 -1.46 16.02 -9.83
N ARG A 623 -2.31 16.06 -10.83
CA ARG A 623 -3.76 16.00 -10.66
C ARG A 623 -4.15 14.64 -10.09
N SER A 624 -4.83 14.62 -8.95
CA SER A 624 -5.17 13.40 -8.23
C SER A 624 -6.13 12.48 -8.99
N THR A 625 -6.96 13.04 -9.87
CA THR A 625 -7.99 12.30 -10.61
C THR A 625 -7.41 11.34 -11.65
N ASP A 626 -6.35 11.73 -12.35
CA ASP A 626 -5.80 10.97 -13.47
C ASP A 626 -4.25 10.94 -13.53
N GLY A 627 -3.57 11.53 -12.56
CA GLY A 627 -2.12 11.53 -12.47
C GLY A 627 -1.40 12.46 -13.45
N ARG A 628 -2.11 13.27 -14.23
CA ARG A 628 -1.48 14.22 -15.16
C ARG A 628 -0.86 15.39 -14.41
N VAL A 629 0.25 15.88 -14.91
CA VAL A 629 0.96 16.99 -14.30
C VAL A 629 0.82 18.27 -15.09
N GLY A 630 0.88 19.37 -14.36
CA GLY A 630 0.79 20.69 -14.96
C GLY A 630 1.10 21.79 -13.97
N TYR A 631 0.84 22.99 -14.38
CA TYR A 631 0.96 24.19 -13.57
C TYR A 631 -0.36 24.97 -13.54
N VAL A 632 -0.53 25.80 -12.52
CA VAL A 632 -1.73 26.62 -12.35
C VAL A 632 -1.43 28.07 -12.73
N LEU A 633 -2.19 28.60 -13.69
CA LEU A 633 -2.18 30.02 -14.01
C LEU A 633 -2.94 30.79 -12.90
N PRO A 634 -2.40 31.92 -12.44
CA PRO A 634 -3.10 32.73 -11.44
C PRO A 634 -4.46 33.21 -11.96
N PRO A 635 -5.45 33.39 -11.08
CA PRO A 635 -6.75 33.95 -11.48
C PRO A 635 -6.60 35.32 -12.15
N THR A 636 -7.32 35.52 -13.25
CA THR A 636 -7.49 36.81 -13.88
C THR A 636 -8.96 37.20 -13.88
N GLU A 637 -9.32 38.43 -14.25
CA GLU A 637 -10.75 38.86 -14.24
C GLU A 637 -11.64 37.96 -15.11
N ASP A 638 -11.07 37.21 -16.06
CA ASP A 638 -11.77 36.28 -16.94
C ASP A 638 -11.66 34.80 -16.55
N ILE A 639 -10.89 34.46 -15.52
CA ILE A 639 -10.64 33.08 -15.07
C ILE A 639 -11.27 32.86 -13.70
N THR A 640 -11.80 31.64 -13.48
CA THR A 640 -12.45 31.22 -12.22
C THR A 640 -11.60 31.51 -10.98
N PRO A 641 -12.20 31.64 -9.78
CA PRO A 641 -11.48 31.99 -8.56
C PRO A 641 -10.34 31.02 -8.17
N ALA A 642 -10.36 29.78 -8.67
CA ALA A 642 -9.41 28.71 -8.33
C ALA A 642 -8.17 28.65 -9.23
N GLY A 643 -8.01 29.57 -10.22
CA GLY A 643 -6.96 29.46 -11.24
C GLY A 643 -7.28 28.42 -12.31
N GLU A 644 -6.46 28.36 -13.36
CA GLU A 644 -6.61 27.42 -14.47
C GLU A 644 -5.44 26.43 -14.48
N PHE A 645 -5.75 25.12 -14.36
CA PHE A 645 -4.76 24.07 -14.54
C PHE A 645 -4.41 23.90 -16.02
N VAL A 646 -3.12 23.94 -16.34
CA VAL A 646 -2.58 23.77 -17.69
C VAL A 646 -1.67 22.56 -17.69
N GLU A 647 -2.03 21.56 -18.47
CA GLU A 647 -1.31 20.26 -18.57
C GLU A 647 0.02 20.44 -19.30
N ALA A 648 1.04 19.70 -18.86
CA ALA A 648 2.35 19.62 -19.49
C ALA A 648 2.41 18.40 -20.42
N ASP A 649 2.47 18.64 -21.74
CA ASP A 649 2.72 17.60 -22.75
C ASP A 649 4.22 17.58 -23.09
N PHE A 650 4.93 16.60 -22.55
CA PHE A 650 6.38 16.48 -22.77
C PHE A 650 6.75 15.90 -24.13
N GLU A 651 5.85 15.20 -24.82
CA GLU A 651 6.10 14.68 -26.16
C GLU A 651 6.02 15.81 -27.19
N LYS A 652 4.95 16.62 -27.13
CA LYS A 652 4.81 17.78 -27.98
C LYS A 652 5.61 18.99 -27.52
N LYS A 653 6.15 18.97 -26.29
CA LYS A 653 6.89 20.06 -25.63
C LYS A 653 6.07 21.33 -25.50
N GLU A 654 4.80 21.18 -25.19
CA GLU A 654 3.85 22.28 -25.12
C GLU A 654 2.91 22.17 -23.91
N SER A 655 2.21 23.26 -23.67
CA SER A 655 1.13 23.33 -22.69
C SER A 655 -0.19 22.98 -23.36
N VAL A 656 -0.96 22.08 -22.77
CA VAL A 656 -2.22 21.59 -23.35
C VAL A 656 -3.40 21.98 -22.47
N ARG A 657 -4.47 22.40 -23.11
CA ARG A 657 -5.78 22.63 -22.51
C ARG A 657 -6.74 21.59 -23.08
N THR A 658 -7.04 20.56 -22.32
CA THR A 658 -7.99 19.53 -22.74
C THR A 658 -9.41 20.08 -22.55
N PRO A 659 -10.26 20.05 -23.60
CA PRO A 659 -11.67 20.43 -23.46
C PRO A 659 -12.34 19.59 -22.39
N GLN A 660 -13.27 20.20 -21.65
CA GLN A 660 -13.98 19.57 -20.55
C GLN A 660 -15.47 19.52 -20.79
N ALA A 661 -16.16 18.58 -20.17
CA ALA A 661 -17.60 18.44 -20.19
C ALA A 661 -18.13 18.19 -18.78
N TYR A 662 -19.32 18.68 -18.50
CA TYR A 662 -20.02 18.37 -17.25
C TYR A 662 -20.83 17.07 -17.42
N TYR A 663 -20.77 16.19 -16.43
CA TYR A 663 -21.56 14.98 -16.40
C TYR A 663 -22.33 14.84 -15.10
N HIS A 664 -23.43 14.09 -15.14
CA HIS A 664 -24.05 13.55 -13.95
C HIS A 664 -24.65 12.16 -14.25
N LEU A 665 -24.55 11.29 -13.25
CA LEU A 665 -25.13 9.96 -13.32
C LEU A 665 -26.62 10.03 -13.04
N CYS A 666 -27.43 9.30 -13.83
CA CYS A 666 -28.89 9.35 -13.75
C CYS A 666 -29.50 7.96 -13.66
N ASP A 667 -30.42 7.77 -12.73
CA ASP A 667 -31.37 6.65 -12.76
C ASP A 667 -32.67 7.15 -13.42
N GLY A 668 -32.88 6.73 -14.67
CA GLY A 668 -33.90 7.33 -15.54
C GLY A 668 -33.68 8.82 -15.78
N GLU A 669 -34.63 9.67 -15.40
CA GLU A 669 -34.52 11.13 -15.52
C GLU A 669 -33.93 11.83 -14.27
N GLN A 670 -33.76 11.08 -13.16
CA GLN A 670 -33.27 11.65 -11.90
C GLN A 670 -31.78 11.46 -11.77
N ALA A 671 -31.07 12.56 -11.45
CA ALA A 671 -29.67 12.47 -11.06
C ALA A 671 -29.54 11.66 -9.76
N ILE A 672 -28.59 10.74 -9.72
CA ILE A 672 -28.22 10.08 -8.46
C ILE A 672 -27.52 11.11 -7.57
N GLY A 673 -28.12 11.50 -6.47
CA GLY A 673 -27.46 12.41 -5.52
C GLY A 673 -26.35 11.70 -4.75
N TYR A 674 -25.71 12.42 -3.88
CA TYR A 674 -24.82 11.90 -2.84
C TYR A 674 -25.50 11.98 -1.48
N GLY A 675 -25.07 11.13 -0.55
CA GLY A 675 -25.65 11.05 0.80
C GLY A 675 -25.50 9.64 1.36
N ASP A 676 -25.91 9.46 2.60
CA ASP A 676 -25.73 8.18 3.31
C ASP A 676 -26.55 7.02 2.70
N ASP A 677 -27.68 7.32 2.10
CA ASP A 677 -28.58 6.38 1.43
C ASP A 677 -28.35 6.27 -0.09
N LYS A 678 -27.33 6.90 -0.62
CA LYS A 678 -27.02 6.94 -2.06
C LYS A 678 -25.85 6.04 -2.43
N PRO A 679 -25.77 5.57 -3.71
CA PRO A 679 -24.61 4.85 -4.19
C PRO A 679 -23.33 5.65 -4.00
N ARG A 680 -22.29 5.03 -3.44
CA ARG A 680 -20.97 5.68 -3.20
C ARG A 680 -19.95 5.23 -4.22
N TYR A 681 -19.08 6.15 -4.60
CA TYR A 681 -17.89 5.85 -5.40
C TYR A 681 -17.00 4.84 -4.65
N TYR A 682 -16.29 3.98 -5.35
CA TYR A 682 -15.52 2.83 -4.84
C TYR A 682 -16.32 1.73 -4.13
N SER A 683 -17.55 1.98 -3.74
CA SER A 683 -18.40 0.98 -3.08
C SER A 683 -19.42 0.37 -4.06
N LYS A 684 -20.10 1.22 -4.83
CA LYS A 684 -21.17 0.79 -5.76
C LYS A 684 -20.83 1.03 -7.22
N TYR A 685 -19.95 1.98 -7.50
CA TYR A 685 -19.53 2.29 -8.86
C TYR A 685 -18.17 2.95 -8.94
N THR A 686 -17.57 2.87 -10.13
CA THR A 686 -16.36 3.61 -10.52
C THR A 686 -16.45 4.04 -11.97
N ILE A 687 -15.71 5.09 -12.31
CA ILE A 687 -15.54 5.60 -13.67
C ILE A 687 -14.08 5.44 -14.07
N SER A 688 -13.84 4.91 -15.28
CA SER A 688 -12.51 4.85 -15.87
C SER A 688 -12.51 5.53 -17.22
N ARG A 689 -11.43 6.22 -17.57
CA ARG A 689 -11.21 6.70 -18.94
C ARG A 689 -10.63 5.56 -19.78
N ILE A 690 -11.11 5.35 -20.98
CA ILE A 690 -10.52 4.37 -21.91
C ILE A 690 -9.50 5.12 -22.80
N VAL A 691 -8.23 4.72 -22.67
CA VAL A 691 -7.12 5.27 -23.43
C VAL A 691 -6.42 4.13 -24.16
N ASP A 692 -6.33 4.20 -25.48
CA ASP A 692 -5.75 3.14 -26.30
C ASP A 692 -6.33 1.73 -25.99
N GLY A 693 -7.66 1.66 -25.80
CA GLY A 693 -8.36 0.42 -25.46
C GLY A 693 -8.19 -0.08 -24.03
N LYS A 694 -7.58 0.71 -23.11
CA LYS A 694 -7.31 0.34 -21.72
C LYS A 694 -8.09 1.25 -20.78
N PRO A 695 -8.81 0.70 -19.79
CA PRO A 695 -9.47 1.50 -18.77
C PRO A 695 -8.45 2.02 -17.73
N GLU A 696 -8.47 3.32 -17.48
CA GLU A 696 -7.69 4.03 -16.48
C GLU A 696 -8.64 4.64 -15.46
N LEU A 697 -8.57 4.21 -14.21
CA LEU A 697 -9.48 4.63 -13.16
C LEU A 697 -9.38 6.14 -12.88
N ILE A 698 -10.53 6.80 -12.82
CA ILE A 698 -10.62 8.18 -12.32
C ILE A 698 -10.67 8.15 -10.79
N SER A 699 -9.68 8.74 -10.15
CA SER A 699 -9.60 8.78 -8.70
C SER A 699 -10.27 10.05 -8.16
N PHE A 700 -11.32 9.88 -7.37
CA PHE A 700 -11.94 10.99 -6.64
C PHE A 700 -11.51 10.95 -5.17
N ASP A 701 -11.32 12.13 -4.59
CA ASP A 701 -11.06 12.27 -3.17
C ASP A 701 -12.33 11.89 -2.38
N GLU A 702 -12.21 10.91 -1.49
CA GLU A 702 -13.34 10.42 -0.68
C GLU A 702 -13.95 11.50 0.22
N ARG A 703 -13.22 12.59 0.49
CA ARG A 703 -13.74 13.76 1.20
C ARG A 703 -14.80 14.54 0.41
N TYR A 704 -14.87 14.32 -0.90
CA TYR A 704 -15.81 14.99 -1.81
C TYR A 704 -16.61 13.95 -2.62
N PRO A 705 -17.48 13.17 -1.95
CA PRO A 705 -18.20 12.06 -2.56
C PRO A 705 -19.14 12.50 -3.71
N GLU A 706 -19.55 13.76 -3.73
CA GLU A 706 -20.36 14.34 -4.80
C GLU A 706 -19.63 14.36 -6.14
N LYS A 707 -18.32 14.48 -6.15
CA LYS A 707 -17.50 14.51 -7.38
C LYS A 707 -17.56 13.20 -8.16
N GLY A 708 -17.92 12.10 -7.53
CA GLY A 708 -18.10 10.82 -8.21
C GLY A 708 -19.43 10.69 -8.95
N CYS A 709 -20.52 11.32 -8.48
CA CYS A 709 -21.83 11.21 -9.13
C CYS A 709 -22.12 12.34 -10.12
N SER A 710 -21.44 13.48 -10.00
CA SER A 710 -21.51 14.59 -10.95
C SER A 710 -20.24 15.42 -10.90
N GLY A 711 -19.90 16.07 -12.01
CA GLY A 711 -18.72 16.94 -12.04
C GLY A 711 -18.22 17.24 -13.43
N ILE A 712 -17.03 17.77 -13.49
CA ILE A 712 -16.35 18.11 -14.74
C ILE A 712 -15.21 17.10 -14.96
N LEU A 713 -15.20 16.48 -16.14
CA LEU A 713 -14.13 15.62 -16.62
C LEU A 713 -13.67 16.11 -18.00
N ASP A 714 -12.47 15.71 -18.40
CA ASP A 714 -11.98 15.94 -19.74
C ASP A 714 -12.87 15.23 -20.77
N THR A 715 -12.99 15.78 -21.97
CA THR A 715 -13.69 15.07 -23.05
C THR A 715 -12.98 13.77 -23.39
N GLY A 716 -13.74 12.73 -23.71
CA GLY A 716 -13.19 11.41 -24.02
C GLY A 716 -14.18 10.26 -23.88
N TYR A 717 -13.65 9.07 -23.95
CA TYR A 717 -14.40 7.83 -23.88
C TYR A 717 -14.23 7.17 -22.52
N TYR A 718 -15.33 6.80 -21.87
CA TYR A 718 -15.36 6.38 -20.49
C TYR A 718 -16.08 5.04 -20.29
N LEU A 719 -15.68 4.35 -19.24
CA LEU A 719 -16.29 3.13 -18.73
C LEU A 719 -16.91 3.44 -17.37
N LEU A 720 -18.17 3.07 -17.17
CA LEU A 720 -18.83 3.04 -15.87
C LEU A 720 -18.98 1.57 -15.44
N VAL A 721 -18.44 1.23 -14.30
CA VAL A 721 -18.65 -0.06 -13.64
C VAL A 721 -19.56 0.16 -12.45
N THR A 722 -20.67 -0.58 -12.38
CA THR A 722 -21.56 -0.63 -11.21
C THR A 722 -21.61 -2.05 -10.66
N GLY A 723 -21.83 -2.21 -9.35
CA GLY A 723 -21.95 -3.56 -8.81
C GLY A 723 -22.46 -3.63 -7.39
N THR A 724 -23.13 -4.74 -7.11
CA THR A 724 -23.59 -5.09 -5.77
C THR A 724 -22.92 -6.38 -5.32
N ARG A 725 -22.14 -6.29 -4.26
CA ARG A 725 -21.55 -7.47 -3.63
C ARG A 725 -22.58 -8.19 -2.77
N LEU A 726 -22.64 -9.49 -2.94
CA LEU A 726 -23.54 -10.39 -2.20
C LEU A 726 -22.89 -10.87 -0.90
N ALA A 727 -23.67 -11.34 0.05
CA ALA A 727 -23.17 -11.94 1.29
C ALA A 727 -22.25 -13.17 1.07
N SER A 728 -22.45 -13.89 -0.04
CA SER A 728 -21.56 -14.99 -0.46
C SER A 728 -20.18 -14.54 -0.93
N GLY A 729 -19.98 -13.22 -1.11
CA GLY A 729 -18.82 -12.61 -1.75
C GLY A 729 -18.97 -12.50 -3.27
N GLY A 730 -20.01 -13.07 -3.89
CA GLY A 730 -20.31 -12.89 -5.30
C GLY A 730 -20.68 -11.45 -5.63
N VAL A 731 -20.65 -11.09 -6.93
CA VAL A 731 -20.98 -9.73 -7.37
C VAL A 731 -21.92 -9.76 -8.58
N LEU A 732 -22.95 -8.92 -8.54
CA LEU A 732 -23.79 -8.56 -9.66
C LEU A 732 -23.26 -7.26 -10.25
N ALA A 733 -22.35 -7.38 -11.24
CA ALA A 733 -21.73 -6.22 -11.87
C ALA A 733 -22.39 -5.87 -13.20
N ARG A 734 -22.26 -4.59 -13.59
CA ARG A 734 -22.57 -4.07 -14.92
C ARG A 734 -21.44 -3.20 -15.41
N VAL A 735 -21.08 -3.36 -16.66
CA VAL A 735 -20.04 -2.57 -17.34
C VAL A 735 -20.73 -1.83 -18.49
N SER A 736 -20.67 -0.52 -18.49
CA SER A 736 -21.23 0.33 -19.54
C SER A 736 -20.25 1.38 -20.00
N SER A 737 -20.39 1.84 -21.24
CA SER A 737 -19.52 2.89 -21.81
C SER A 737 -20.32 4.14 -22.13
N PHE A 738 -19.64 5.31 -22.10
CA PHE A 738 -20.23 6.58 -22.47
C PHE A 738 -19.16 7.55 -23.03
N MET A 739 -19.62 8.58 -23.73
CA MET A 739 -18.77 9.63 -24.31
C MET A 739 -19.05 10.95 -23.62
N LEU A 740 -17.98 11.68 -23.30
CA LEU A 740 -18.04 13.10 -22.95
C LEU A 740 -17.49 13.92 -24.11
N SER A 741 -18.30 14.86 -24.62
CA SER A 741 -17.93 15.75 -25.72
C SER A 741 -18.14 17.20 -25.35
N ALA A 742 -17.35 18.11 -25.93
CA ALA A 742 -17.55 19.55 -25.84
C ALA A 742 -17.81 20.13 -27.24
N GLU A 743 -18.86 20.89 -27.38
CA GLU A 743 -19.09 21.67 -28.61
C GLU A 743 -18.71 23.15 -28.38
N ASN A 744 -17.81 23.66 -29.22
CA ASN A 744 -17.48 25.09 -29.29
C ASN A 744 -17.09 25.74 -27.96
N ALA A 745 -16.24 25.04 -27.15
CA ALA A 745 -15.74 25.50 -25.85
C ALA A 745 -16.83 25.80 -24.81
N LYS A 746 -18.05 25.26 -24.98
CA LYS A 746 -19.10 25.29 -23.96
C LYS A 746 -19.14 23.96 -23.23
N LEU A 747 -19.24 24.02 -21.91
CA LEU A 747 -19.51 22.83 -21.09
C LEU A 747 -20.89 22.27 -21.46
N ILE A 748 -20.93 21.09 -22.05
CA ILE A 748 -22.16 20.36 -22.33
C ILE A 748 -22.46 19.45 -21.14
N GLU A 749 -23.67 19.51 -20.64
CA GLU A 749 -24.18 18.62 -19.63
C GLU A 749 -24.53 17.27 -20.25
N THR A 750 -23.86 16.20 -19.80
CA THR A 750 -24.09 14.85 -20.27
C THR A 750 -24.78 14.03 -19.18
N LYS A 751 -25.99 13.54 -19.45
CA LYS A 751 -26.67 12.56 -18.61
C LYS A 751 -26.10 11.18 -18.90
N VAL A 752 -25.51 10.55 -17.88
CA VAL A 752 -24.94 9.19 -17.99
C VAL A 752 -25.88 8.20 -17.30
N PRO A 753 -26.44 7.21 -18.02
CA PRO A 753 -27.30 6.20 -17.41
C PRO A 753 -26.59 5.44 -16.29
N PHE A 754 -27.25 5.36 -15.14
CA PHE A 754 -26.76 4.63 -13.97
C PHE A 754 -27.74 3.52 -13.61
N HIS A 755 -27.28 2.29 -13.62
CA HIS A 755 -28.09 1.13 -13.25
C HIS A 755 -27.32 0.27 -12.26
N LEU A 756 -27.84 0.13 -11.06
CA LEU A 756 -27.32 -0.77 -10.04
C LEU A 756 -28.18 -2.04 -10.00
N ARG A 757 -27.55 -3.20 -10.19
CA ARG A 757 -28.24 -4.50 -10.08
C ARG A 757 -28.41 -4.86 -8.61
N GLU A 758 -29.64 -5.11 -8.19
CA GLU A 758 -29.96 -5.48 -6.82
C GLU A 758 -30.24 -6.99 -6.70
N SER A 759 -29.86 -7.56 -5.57
CA SER A 759 -30.28 -8.93 -5.25
C SER A 759 -31.68 -8.89 -4.66
N GLY A 760 -32.59 -9.70 -5.20
CA GLY A 760 -33.94 -9.88 -4.64
C GLY A 760 -34.01 -10.70 -3.33
N GLU A 761 -32.89 -10.92 -2.65
CA GLU A 761 -32.84 -11.71 -1.41
C GLU A 761 -33.53 -10.95 -0.27
N LYS A 762 -34.60 -11.54 0.26
CA LYS A 762 -35.22 -11.09 1.50
C LYS A 762 -34.40 -11.56 2.69
N VAL A 763 -34.42 -10.78 3.79
CA VAL A 763 -33.78 -11.18 5.06
C VAL A 763 -34.46 -12.47 5.56
N ALA A 764 -33.65 -13.52 5.71
CA ALA A 764 -34.09 -14.83 6.18
C ALA A 764 -33.53 -15.12 7.57
N VAL A 765 -34.26 -15.90 8.36
CA VAL A 765 -33.72 -16.47 9.60
C VAL A 765 -32.71 -17.58 9.20
N ILE A 766 -31.47 -17.40 9.59
CA ILE A 766 -30.33 -18.25 9.19
C ILE A 766 -29.86 -19.16 10.31
N GLY A 767 -30.35 -18.96 11.55
CA GLY A 767 -30.01 -19.77 12.71
C GLY A 767 -30.70 -19.31 13.99
N ASN A 768 -30.22 -19.82 15.09
CA ASN A 768 -30.70 -19.44 16.42
C ASN A 768 -29.53 -19.10 17.37
N PHE A 769 -29.84 -18.28 18.37
CA PHE A 769 -28.88 -17.85 19.38
C PHE A 769 -29.64 -17.52 20.69
N ASN A 770 -29.13 -17.97 21.82
CA ASN A 770 -29.77 -17.71 23.10
C ASN A 770 -29.60 -16.26 23.55
N SER A 771 -30.67 -15.45 23.45
CA SER A 771 -30.69 -14.05 23.87
C SER A 771 -30.55 -13.86 25.40
N GLU A 772 -30.74 -14.91 26.20
CA GLU A 772 -30.52 -14.87 27.65
C GLU A 772 -29.09 -15.15 28.07
N SER A 773 -28.17 -15.38 27.10
CA SER A 773 -26.74 -15.56 27.36
C SER A 773 -26.16 -14.37 28.14
N LEU A 774 -25.31 -14.66 29.12
CA LEU A 774 -24.78 -13.66 30.05
C LEU A 774 -23.42 -13.15 29.58
N PHE A 775 -23.18 -11.87 29.80
CA PHE A 775 -21.86 -11.24 29.69
C PHE A 775 -21.58 -10.34 30.90
N THR A 776 -20.34 -10.05 31.19
CA THR A 776 -19.97 -9.08 32.22
C THR A 776 -19.85 -7.71 31.60
N SER A 777 -20.74 -6.76 31.97
CA SER A 777 -20.62 -5.38 31.54
C SER A 777 -19.40 -4.71 32.16
N VAL A 778 -18.89 -3.64 31.53
CA VAL A 778 -17.74 -2.90 32.03
C VAL A 778 -18.09 -1.42 32.20
N GLU A 779 -17.56 -0.80 33.25
CA GLU A 779 -17.52 0.64 33.44
C GLU A 779 -16.20 1.16 32.91
N GLY A 780 -16.25 2.20 32.07
CA GLY A 780 -15.10 2.62 31.31
C GLY A 780 -14.75 1.66 30.17
N ILE A 781 -13.73 1.96 29.38
CA ILE A 781 -13.25 1.10 28.31
C ILE A 781 -11.73 1.23 28.18
N GLY A 782 -11.05 0.16 27.78
CA GLY A 782 -9.62 0.13 27.68
C GLY A 782 -8.91 -0.06 29.04
N LYS A 783 -7.79 0.63 29.25
CA LYS A 783 -6.92 0.45 30.43
C LYS A 783 -7.65 0.67 31.76
N ASP A 784 -8.63 1.57 31.79
CA ASP A 784 -9.39 1.94 32.99
C ASP A 784 -10.70 1.16 33.13
N SER A 785 -10.93 0.14 32.27
CA SER A 785 -12.14 -0.68 32.32
C SER A 785 -12.22 -1.47 33.63
N THR A 786 -13.40 -1.42 34.25
CA THR A 786 -13.70 -2.17 35.49
C THR A 786 -14.89 -3.09 35.24
N PRO A 787 -14.74 -4.42 35.42
CA PRO A 787 -15.86 -5.35 35.32
C PRO A 787 -16.96 -5.01 36.33
N LEU A 788 -18.19 -4.98 35.85
CA LEU A 788 -19.40 -4.80 36.67
C LEU A 788 -20.11 -6.14 36.88
N ALA A 789 -21.43 -6.10 37.02
CA ALA A 789 -22.25 -7.29 37.19
C ALA A 789 -22.48 -8.01 35.84
N LYS A 790 -22.68 -9.34 35.93
CA LYS A 790 -23.19 -10.13 34.81
C LYS A 790 -24.63 -9.75 34.51
N GLN A 791 -24.93 -9.62 33.22
CA GLN A 791 -26.28 -9.34 32.71
C GLN A 791 -26.53 -10.11 31.42
N SER A 792 -27.79 -10.39 31.09
CA SER A 792 -28.14 -11.03 29.85
C SER A 792 -28.17 -10.03 28.69
N LEU A 793 -27.95 -10.52 27.48
CA LEU A 793 -28.10 -9.73 26.26
C LEU A 793 -29.56 -9.18 26.16
N LEU A 794 -30.56 -10.02 26.43
CA LEU A 794 -31.97 -9.64 26.45
C LEU A 794 -32.23 -8.46 27.41
N GLN A 795 -31.69 -8.54 28.63
CA GLN A 795 -31.83 -7.51 29.64
C GLN A 795 -31.17 -6.18 29.20
N SER A 796 -30.00 -6.25 28.54
CA SER A 796 -29.20 -5.09 28.13
C SER A 796 -29.75 -4.44 26.85
N CYS A 797 -30.27 -5.24 25.91
CA CYS A 797 -30.71 -4.77 24.58
C CYS A 797 -32.22 -4.43 24.53
N GLY A 798 -33.01 -4.93 25.46
CA GLY A 798 -34.48 -4.81 25.44
C GLY A 798 -35.09 -5.68 24.34
N ARG A 799 -36.38 -5.40 24.01
CA ARG A 799 -37.11 -6.18 23.01
C ARG A 799 -36.75 -5.77 21.58
N GLY A 800 -36.74 -6.74 20.68
CA GLY A 800 -36.50 -6.57 19.24
C GLY A 800 -35.13 -7.07 18.80
N TYR A 801 -34.66 -6.57 17.67
CA TYR A 801 -33.34 -6.94 17.14
C TYR A 801 -32.20 -6.21 17.87
N PHE A 802 -31.05 -6.85 17.92
CA PHE A 802 -29.81 -6.29 18.46
C PHE A 802 -28.60 -6.88 17.73
N VAL A 803 -27.47 -6.19 17.79
CA VAL A 803 -26.19 -6.67 17.26
C VAL A 803 -25.34 -7.19 18.40
N VAL A 804 -24.68 -8.33 18.20
CA VAL A 804 -23.58 -8.80 19.07
C VAL A 804 -22.32 -8.91 18.22
N GLY A 805 -21.25 -8.26 18.67
CA GLY A 805 -19.91 -8.39 18.10
C GLY A 805 -18.93 -8.92 19.12
N VAL A 806 -18.15 -9.93 18.80
CA VAL A 806 -17.02 -10.38 19.64
C VAL A 806 -15.73 -10.00 18.92
N LEU A 807 -14.86 -9.27 19.62
CA LEU A 807 -13.74 -8.53 19.03
C LEU A 807 -12.38 -9.10 19.44
N ALA A 808 -11.39 -8.94 18.57
CA ALA A 808 -9.97 -9.11 18.87
C ALA A 808 -9.25 -7.76 18.70
N PRO A 809 -9.11 -6.94 19.75
CA PRO A 809 -8.49 -5.63 19.67
C PRO A 809 -7.07 -5.69 19.13
N GLY A 810 -6.71 -4.72 18.27
CA GLY A 810 -5.38 -4.63 17.65
C GLY A 810 -5.19 -5.51 16.41
N GLN A 811 -6.15 -6.40 16.10
CA GLN A 811 -6.11 -7.17 14.85
C GLN A 811 -6.79 -6.41 13.70
N GLU A 812 -6.23 -6.54 12.50
CA GLU A 812 -6.72 -5.88 11.28
C GLU A 812 -8.22 -6.15 11.03
N PRO A 813 -8.74 -7.40 11.12
CA PRO A 813 -10.16 -7.66 10.89
C PRO A 813 -11.10 -6.91 11.84
N THR A 814 -10.74 -6.83 13.11
CA THR A 814 -11.52 -6.08 14.12
C THR A 814 -11.48 -4.57 13.84
N ASN A 815 -10.31 -4.04 13.47
CA ASN A 815 -10.15 -2.62 13.19
C ASN A 815 -10.96 -2.19 11.95
N HIS A 816 -11.01 -3.02 10.92
CA HIS A 816 -11.86 -2.79 9.73
C HIS A 816 -13.34 -2.82 10.11
N ALA A 817 -13.78 -3.85 10.83
CA ALA A 817 -15.16 -3.96 11.27
C ALA A 817 -15.63 -2.74 12.08
N LEU A 818 -14.80 -2.26 13.02
CA LEU A 818 -15.13 -1.10 13.85
C LEU A 818 -15.17 0.22 13.06
N ARG A 819 -14.38 0.35 12.00
CA ARG A 819 -14.43 1.53 11.11
C ARG A 819 -15.66 1.51 10.24
N ASP A 820 -16.01 0.38 9.67
CA ASP A 820 -17.27 0.23 8.93
C ASP A 820 -18.48 0.60 9.81
N ILE A 821 -18.48 0.15 11.07
CA ILE A 821 -19.52 0.50 12.04
C ILE A 821 -19.49 2.02 12.37
N ALA A 822 -18.31 2.59 12.55
CA ALA A 822 -18.15 4.02 12.83
C ALA A 822 -18.63 4.90 11.66
N ALA A 823 -18.35 4.48 10.41
CA ALA A 823 -18.83 5.16 9.22
C ALA A 823 -20.36 5.18 9.10
N LEU A 824 -21.06 4.24 9.76
CA LEU A 824 -22.52 4.11 9.76
C LEU A 824 -23.16 4.58 11.06
N LYS A 825 -22.44 5.38 11.86
CA LYS A 825 -22.91 5.90 13.14
C LYS A 825 -24.32 6.46 13.09
N SER A 826 -24.58 7.37 12.13
CA SER A 826 -25.86 8.03 11.97
C SER A 826 -27.01 7.05 11.71
N ASP A 827 -26.81 6.07 10.84
CA ASP A 827 -27.82 5.09 10.47
C ASP A 827 -28.10 4.11 11.59
N LEU A 828 -27.06 3.66 12.30
CA LEU A 828 -27.20 2.77 13.45
C LEU A 828 -27.86 3.47 14.64
N GLU A 829 -27.56 4.75 14.89
CA GLU A 829 -28.22 5.56 15.89
C GLU A 829 -29.70 5.84 15.54
N LYS A 830 -30.00 6.07 14.27
CA LYS A 830 -31.37 6.22 13.75
C LYS A 830 -32.16 4.91 13.88
N TRP A 831 -31.54 3.75 13.61
CA TRP A 831 -32.13 2.43 13.86
C TRP A 831 -32.43 2.23 15.34
N GLY A 832 -31.68 2.83 16.24
CA GLY A 832 -31.94 2.94 17.67
C GLY A 832 -31.83 1.65 18.46
N ARG A 833 -31.31 0.58 17.87
CA ARG A 833 -31.10 -0.71 18.53
C ARG A 833 -29.72 -0.80 19.16
N LYS A 834 -29.59 -1.62 20.20
CA LYS A 834 -28.33 -1.81 20.91
C LYS A 834 -27.37 -2.68 20.13
N MET A 835 -26.11 -2.32 20.20
CA MET A 835 -24.97 -3.12 19.72
C MET A 835 -24.10 -3.48 20.92
N VAL A 836 -23.95 -4.76 21.22
CA VAL A 836 -23.11 -5.26 22.32
C VAL A 836 -21.78 -5.70 21.73
N LEU A 837 -20.71 -4.99 22.07
CA LEU A 837 -19.35 -5.33 21.69
C LEU A 837 -18.63 -6.03 22.85
N LEU A 838 -18.31 -7.29 22.66
CA LEU A 838 -17.72 -8.15 23.66
C LEU A 838 -16.24 -8.40 23.39
N PHE A 839 -15.48 -8.49 24.45
CA PHE A 839 -14.09 -8.94 24.41
C PHE A 839 -14.01 -10.35 24.99
N PRO A 840 -13.18 -11.24 24.44
CA PRO A 840 -13.05 -12.62 24.90
C PRO A 840 -12.71 -12.73 26.39
N ASP A 841 -11.92 -11.79 26.88
CA ASP A 841 -11.47 -11.73 28.26
C ASP A 841 -11.14 -10.27 28.69
N GLU A 842 -10.79 -10.12 29.98
CA GLU A 842 -10.44 -8.82 30.55
C GLU A 842 -9.15 -8.22 29.96
N VAL A 843 -8.21 -9.08 29.56
CA VAL A 843 -6.95 -8.64 28.95
C VAL A 843 -7.21 -8.00 27.60
N GLN A 844 -8.05 -8.62 26.79
CA GLN A 844 -8.46 -8.07 25.48
C GLN A 844 -9.27 -6.77 25.65
N CYS A 845 -10.14 -6.70 26.66
CA CYS A 845 -10.88 -5.48 26.97
C CYS A 845 -9.94 -4.29 27.29
N LYS A 846 -8.88 -4.55 28.08
CA LYS A 846 -7.88 -3.53 28.45
C LYS A 846 -7.00 -3.08 27.29
N LYS A 847 -6.85 -3.89 26.24
CA LYS A 847 -6.14 -3.53 25.00
C LYS A 847 -6.91 -2.56 24.12
N PHE A 848 -8.23 -2.53 24.22
CA PHE A 848 -9.07 -1.70 23.38
C PHE A 848 -8.90 -0.23 23.70
N SER A 849 -8.78 0.60 22.66
CA SER A 849 -8.63 2.06 22.77
C SER A 849 -9.77 2.76 22.02
N LEU A 850 -10.72 3.31 22.80
CA LEU A 850 -11.85 4.04 22.21
C LEU A 850 -11.41 5.29 21.43
N SER A 851 -10.27 5.87 21.77
CA SER A 851 -9.72 7.03 21.05
C SER A 851 -9.32 6.70 19.61
N GLU A 852 -9.14 5.43 19.27
CA GLU A 852 -8.87 4.98 17.89
C GLU A 852 -10.16 4.89 17.06
N PHE A 853 -11.33 4.85 17.72
CA PHE A 853 -12.65 4.74 17.11
C PHE A 853 -13.63 5.74 17.73
N PRO A 854 -13.38 7.06 17.63
CA PRO A 854 -14.17 8.09 18.34
C PRO A 854 -15.61 8.20 17.82
N GLU A 855 -15.87 7.72 16.61
CA GLU A 855 -17.17 7.81 15.93
C GLU A 855 -18.01 6.52 16.02
N LEU A 856 -17.74 5.64 16.98
CA LEU A 856 -18.65 4.51 17.22
C LEU A 856 -20.01 5.00 17.70
N PRO A 857 -21.13 4.29 17.33
CA PRO A 857 -22.47 4.69 17.71
C PRO A 857 -22.67 4.78 19.23
N SER A 858 -23.45 5.75 19.68
CA SER A 858 -23.80 5.89 21.11
C SER A 858 -24.67 4.74 21.65
N THR A 859 -25.20 3.90 20.75
CA THR A 859 -25.98 2.70 21.12
C THR A 859 -25.12 1.50 21.51
N VAL A 860 -23.78 1.61 21.43
CA VAL A 860 -22.84 0.53 21.78
C VAL A 860 -22.78 0.33 23.30
N ILE A 861 -22.82 -0.93 23.69
CA ILE A 861 -22.58 -1.43 25.06
C ILE A 861 -21.33 -2.31 25.03
N TYR A 862 -20.41 -2.11 25.94
CA TYR A 862 -19.18 -2.91 26.03
C TYR A 862 -19.25 -3.92 27.15
N GLY A 863 -18.62 -5.10 26.94
CA GLY A 863 -18.57 -6.15 27.94
C GLY A 863 -17.53 -7.22 27.66
N ILE A 864 -17.43 -8.17 28.60
CA ILE A 864 -16.52 -9.33 28.52
C ILE A 864 -17.37 -10.59 28.34
N ASP A 865 -16.98 -11.43 27.39
CA ASP A 865 -17.62 -12.71 27.10
C ASP A 865 -17.26 -13.75 28.17
N THR A 866 -17.94 -13.70 29.32
CA THR A 866 -17.67 -14.56 30.46
C THR A 866 -18.44 -15.88 30.44
N ASP A 867 -19.42 -16.04 29.56
CA ASP A 867 -20.27 -17.21 29.42
C ASP A 867 -20.08 -17.97 28.10
N GLY A 868 -19.04 -17.59 27.32
CA GLY A 868 -18.73 -18.22 26.04
C GLY A 868 -19.77 -17.95 24.96
N ILE A 869 -20.23 -16.69 24.86
CA ILE A 869 -21.14 -16.23 23.80
C ILE A 869 -20.55 -16.47 22.41
N CYS A 870 -19.26 -16.16 22.24
CA CYS A 870 -18.55 -16.43 21.01
C CYS A 870 -18.62 -17.90 20.59
N LYS A 871 -18.35 -18.79 21.52
CA LYS A 871 -18.42 -20.25 21.30
C LYS A 871 -19.83 -20.69 20.94
N GLN A 872 -20.86 -20.16 21.62
CA GLN A 872 -22.26 -20.46 21.30
C GLN A 872 -22.64 -20.01 19.89
N ILE A 873 -22.21 -18.82 19.48
CA ILE A 873 -22.44 -18.33 18.11
C ILE A 873 -21.78 -19.27 17.08
N VAL A 874 -20.50 -19.61 17.31
CA VAL A 874 -19.74 -20.49 16.41
C VAL A 874 -20.40 -21.86 16.26
N GLU A 875 -20.83 -22.47 17.37
CA GLU A 875 -21.50 -23.79 17.38
C GLU A 875 -22.89 -23.73 16.74
N ASN A 876 -23.73 -22.79 17.13
CA ASN A 876 -25.11 -22.68 16.66
C ASN A 876 -25.21 -22.29 15.17
N MET A 877 -24.29 -21.42 14.71
CA MET A 877 -24.21 -21.00 13.32
C MET A 877 -23.35 -21.92 12.46
N LYS A 878 -22.78 -22.99 13.06
CA LYS A 878 -21.88 -23.97 12.39
C LYS A 878 -20.72 -23.29 11.66
N LEU A 879 -20.11 -22.28 12.30
CA LEU A 879 -18.99 -21.58 11.74
C LEU A 879 -17.74 -22.46 11.77
N LYS A 880 -16.92 -22.38 10.72
CA LYS A 880 -15.82 -23.34 10.52
C LYS A 880 -14.65 -23.14 11.48
N HIS A 881 -14.44 -21.91 11.98
CA HIS A 881 -13.24 -21.55 12.73
C HIS A 881 -13.59 -21.00 14.10
N GLN A 882 -13.26 -21.74 15.17
CA GLN A 882 -13.61 -21.34 16.53
C GLN A 882 -12.95 -20.04 17.00
N ASN A 883 -11.77 -19.68 16.45
CA ASN A 883 -10.94 -18.56 16.90
C ASN A 883 -10.84 -17.39 15.90
N SER A 884 -11.62 -17.40 14.81
CA SER A 884 -11.58 -16.28 13.85
C SER A 884 -12.48 -15.15 14.33
N LEU A 885 -11.87 -14.11 14.88
CA LEU A 885 -12.53 -12.88 15.28
C LEU A 885 -12.26 -11.75 14.27
N PRO A 886 -13.14 -10.73 14.18
CA PRO A 886 -14.38 -10.59 14.95
C PRO A 886 -15.50 -11.52 14.46
N VAL A 887 -16.47 -11.77 15.34
CA VAL A 887 -17.74 -12.42 14.97
C VAL A 887 -18.87 -11.45 15.22
N PHE A 888 -19.73 -11.21 14.24
CA PHE A 888 -20.92 -10.37 14.39
C PHE A 888 -22.17 -11.14 14.03
N ILE A 889 -23.22 -10.94 14.81
CA ILE A 889 -24.57 -11.42 14.48
C ILE A 889 -25.60 -10.30 14.67
N ILE A 890 -26.69 -10.34 13.89
CA ILE A 890 -27.96 -9.68 14.21
C ILE A 890 -28.90 -10.79 14.71
N ALA A 891 -29.34 -10.66 15.94
CA ALA A 891 -30.26 -11.58 16.55
C ALA A 891 -31.45 -10.82 17.14
N ASP A 892 -32.53 -11.53 17.45
CA ASP A 892 -33.68 -10.95 18.12
C ASP A 892 -33.97 -11.62 19.49
N THR A 893 -34.87 -11.03 20.20
CA THR A 893 -35.29 -11.51 21.52
C THR A 893 -36.05 -12.84 21.47
N PHE A 894 -36.35 -13.36 20.28
CA PHE A 894 -36.96 -14.68 20.06
C PHE A 894 -35.91 -15.73 19.65
N ASN A 895 -34.64 -15.44 19.90
CA ASN A 895 -33.48 -16.30 19.59
C ASN A 895 -33.23 -16.54 18.09
N ARG A 896 -33.79 -15.71 17.18
CA ARG A 896 -33.61 -15.84 15.74
C ARG A 896 -32.39 -15.01 15.30
N VAL A 897 -31.51 -15.61 14.51
CA VAL A 897 -30.38 -14.94 13.87
C VAL A 897 -30.73 -14.68 12.42
N VAL A 898 -30.51 -13.46 11.97
CA VAL A 898 -30.78 -13.01 10.60
C VAL A 898 -29.54 -12.53 9.86
N PHE A 899 -28.42 -12.40 10.57
CA PHE A 899 -27.12 -12.03 10.01
C PHE A 899 -26.01 -12.70 10.80
N VAL A 900 -24.96 -13.15 10.12
CA VAL A 900 -23.71 -13.58 10.72
C VAL A 900 -22.51 -13.21 9.85
N SER A 901 -21.46 -12.72 10.47
CA SER A 901 -20.17 -12.49 9.84
C SER A 901 -19.06 -13.00 10.75
N GLN A 902 -18.01 -13.58 10.19
CA GLN A 902 -16.86 -14.09 10.95
C GLN A 902 -15.56 -13.74 10.26
N GLY A 903 -14.60 -13.24 11.03
CA GLY A 903 -13.27 -12.90 10.58
C GLY A 903 -13.25 -11.64 9.71
N TYR A 904 -12.32 -11.63 8.76
CA TYR A 904 -12.11 -10.47 7.90
C TYR A 904 -13.25 -10.29 6.90
N THR A 905 -14.12 -9.31 7.17
CA THR A 905 -15.25 -8.96 6.32
C THR A 905 -15.22 -7.45 6.08
N ILE A 906 -14.85 -7.03 4.88
CA ILE A 906 -14.93 -5.63 4.46
C ILE A 906 -16.32 -5.34 3.94
N GLY A 907 -16.80 -4.10 4.21
CA GLY A 907 -18.19 -3.75 3.99
C GLY A 907 -19.14 -4.42 4.97
N LEU A 908 -18.62 -4.81 6.14
CA LEU A 908 -19.46 -5.36 7.22
C LEU A 908 -20.61 -4.41 7.56
N GLY A 909 -20.34 -3.11 7.61
CA GLY A 909 -21.35 -2.09 7.89
C GLY A 909 -22.46 -2.09 6.84
N GLU A 910 -22.14 -2.14 5.56
CA GLU A 910 -23.15 -2.21 4.48
C GLU A 910 -23.99 -3.48 4.58
N GLN A 911 -23.37 -4.61 4.88
CA GLN A 911 -24.08 -5.88 5.05
C GLN A 911 -25.02 -5.85 6.27
N LEU A 912 -24.56 -5.27 7.38
CA LEU A 912 -25.39 -5.00 8.57
C LEU A 912 -26.58 -4.12 8.21
N MET A 913 -26.34 -2.98 7.55
CA MET A 913 -27.40 -2.03 7.19
C MET A 913 -28.36 -2.60 6.15
N LYS A 914 -27.88 -3.37 5.17
CA LYS A 914 -28.77 -4.09 4.23
C LYS A 914 -29.72 -5.04 4.96
N THR A 915 -29.21 -5.77 5.95
CA THR A 915 -30.04 -6.64 6.80
C THR A 915 -31.01 -5.81 7.62
N VAL A 916 -30.56 -4.72 8.26
CA VAL A 916 -31.39 -3.80 9.05
C VAL A 916 -32.53 -3.20 8.23
N HIS A 917 -32.25 -2.76 7.00
CA HIS A 917 -33.29 -2.20 6.11
C HIS A 917 -34.29 -3.26 5.62
N GLY A 918 -33.93 -4.53 5.65
CA GLY A 918 -34.80 -5.64 5.32
C GLY A 918 -35.66 -6.16 6.49
N LEU A 919 -35.39 -5.66 7.73
CA LEU A 919 -36.13 -6.03 8.94
C LEU A 919 -37.35 -5.14 9.15
#